data_2d97998f05f1577e552043e5475a0dbf
#
_entry.id   2d97998f05f1577e552043e5475a0dbf
#
_cell.length_a   1.000
_cell.length_b   1.000
_cell.length_c   1.000
_cell.angle_alpha   90.00
_cell.angle_beta   90.00
_cell.angle_gamma   90.00
#
_symmetry.space_group_name_H-M   'P 1'
#
loop_
_entity.id
_entity.type
_entity.pdbx_description
1 polymer ?
#
loop_
_entity_poly.entity_id
_entity_poly.type
_entity_poly.pdbx_seq_one_letter_code
_entity_poly.pdbx_strand_id
1 'polypeptide(L)'
;VRIVRSLILFLAGAAPVAQAQVATDTSANSKPSAKQVTPSTTNAPATAKPQAIRIGPSGPPDQGVEVLGLRSSTGLRLHRLTDDQITTYVEGDTIDGDPDSNVTVTGNAQVRRIDTVIKGDSITYRRAAGQIDATGSARLMREGSLATAPAMHYNVDSESGQLDSPNFWLGATGGYAKADHAELFSRSTMRLTTVTYSGCECAEPSWYIKSQSVDLDFDENEGVARNGVLYFKDVPILASPYLTFPIKKERKSGFLLPTYGVSSRSGFDLQTPYYFNLAPNYDATLFPRYLAKRGMQLGGEFRYLGSGYSGLLAGTYLPSDAETGDSRWMYTTRHYQSFGNGFYGAWNISRVSDDDYYRDFSTLGLNEASTTYLPGQGIVGWSNQYWQTSLQVYKYQTLQDPDSPILPPYDKVPELSVRGARYDWGGFDAEFTSTATRFERAKLTGAADRIFNINGHNGPNGNRLEMYPTVAYPIVRPGWYITPKVGYHLTEYQDTDWFGGDWNQLGTTSGYRSSMSRALPIISVDSGMTFERDTTLFGKASTQTLEPRLYYLRVPYRDQSRMPVYDTTLADFSFAQAFEENTYVGGWDRIANANQLTAAVTTRWLDANTGFERLSMSAGQQIYFEDQRVTLPGETPRSNVRSNFLVESSAALTDTLTATVGGQYDPYNDNWQQGLLSVRWAPQRLTSVSVSYRYQRDPPTLSNGVQQQYLPQGQNQVSLAFQWPFTKRWFGVGRIDYSLHNGPVIGSDGTLQADSRRITQAIAGLEYKGDCCWTGRMVFQRYAVAADEVNTAVFFQLELTGLGALGTDPMKLLSRSIPGYQSVNPPPVPGTTFERYE
;
A
#
# COMPACT_ATOMS: atom_id res chain seq x y z
N VAL A 1 3.29 -32.78 23.36
CA VAL A 1 3.47 -33.72 22.23
C VAL A 1 2.29 -34.70 22.08
N ARG A 2 1.77 -35.29 23.17
CA ARG A 2 0.63 -36.22 23.12
C ARG A 2 -0.71 -35.50 22.84
N ILE A 3 -0.92 -34.32 23.39
CA ILE A 3 -2.16 -33.53 23.20
C ILE A 3 -2.26 -33.04 21.77
N VAL A 4 -1.16 -32.58 21.17
CA VAL A 4 -1.14 -32.13 19.76
C VAL A 4 -1.39 -33.28 18.78
N ARG A 5 -0.94 -34.51 19.07
CA ARG A 5 -1.25 -35.68 18.23
C ARG A 5 -2.71 -36.10 18.30
N SER A 6 -3.37 -35.95 19.44
CA SER A 6 -4.80 -36.30 19.59
C SER A 6 -5.72 -35.29 18.91
N LEU A 7 -5.34 -33.98 18.86
CA LEU A 7 -6.14 -32.94 18.21
C LEU A 7 -6.11 -33.06 16.67
N ILE A 8 -4.98 -33.49 16.10
CA ILE A 8 -4.82 -33.68 14.65
C ILE A 8 -5.66 -34.84 14.11
N LEU A 9 -5.92 -35.87 14.90
CA LEU A 9 -6.73 -37.02 14.49
C LEU A 9 -8.24 -36.76 14.50
N PHE A 10 -8.73 -35.77 15.24
CA PHE A 10 -10.17 -35.48 15.34
C PHE A 10 -10.70 -34.54 14.23
N LEU A 11 -9.80 -33.86 13.47
CA LEU A 11 -10.18 -32.87 12.44
C LEU A 11 -10.20 -33.43 11.01
N ALA A 12 -9.87 -34.71 10.80
CA ALA A 12 -9.80 -35.33 9.47
C ALA A 12 -11.12 -35.87 8.90
N GLY A 13 -12.23 -35.71 9.61
CA GLY A 13 -13.50 -36.35 9.22
C GLY A 13 -14.73 -35.48 9.30
N ALA A 14 -14.86 -34.44 8.47
CA ALA A 14 -16.14 -33.91 8.02
C ALA A 14 -15.96 -32.73 7.02
N ALA A 15 -16.20 -32.95 5.75
CA ALA A 15 -16.49 -31.90 4.78
C ALA A 15 -17.99 -31.93 4.45
N PRO A 16 -18.67 -30.82 4.24
CA PRO A 16 -18.81 -30.31 2.88
C PRO A 16 -18.89 -28.76 2.71
N VAL A 17 -18.32 -28.36 1.63
CA VAL A 17 -18.52 -27.28 0.64
C VAL A 17 -19.33 -26.02 0.98
N ALA A 18 -18.68 -24.83 0.95
CA ALA A 18 -19.19 -23.57 0.42
C ALA A 18 -18.05 -22.52 0.19
N GLN A 19 -18.18 -21.77 -0.89
CA GLN A 19 -17.20 -20.80 -1.37
C GLN A 19 -17.03 -19.60 -0.42
N ALA A 20 -15.80 -19.23 -0.11
CA ALA A 20 -15.48 -18.01 0.62
C ALA A 20 -14.53 -17.10 -0.17
N GLN A 21 -14.87 -15.84 -0.26
CA GLN A 21 -14.00 -14.77 -0.78
C GLN A 21 -12.96 -14.40 0.27
N VAL A 22 -11.72 -14.31 -0.16
CA VAL A 22 -10.58 -13.93 0.68
C VAL A 22 -10.64 -12.42 0.95
N ALA A 23 -10.77 -12.04 2.21
CA ALA A 23 -10.58 -10.68 2.66
C ALA A 23 -9.12 -10.51 3.12
N THR A 24 -8.41 -9.59 2.50
CA THR A 24 -7.11 -9.13 2.99
C THR A 24 -7.33 -8.20 4.18
N ASP A 25 -6.75 -8.56 5.31
CA ASP A 25 -6.77 -7.76 6.53
C ASP A 25 -6.12 -6.39 6.32
N THR A 26 -6.93 -5.35 6.40
CA THR A 26 -6.51 -4.02 6.82
C THR A 26 -7.52 -3.54 7.85
N SER A 27 -7.06 -3.40 9.07
CA SER A 27 -7.80 -2.87 10.20
C SER A 27 -8.51 -1.56 9.87
N ALA A 28 -9.83 -1.53 9.90
CA ALA A 28 -10.60 -0.30 10.06
C ALA A 28 -12.06 -0.60 10.47
N ASN A 29 -12.41 -0.10 11.63
CA ASN A 29 -13.72 0.33 12.12
C ASN A 29 -14.97 -0.17 11.37
N SER A 30 -15.68 -1.14 11.94
CA SER A 30 -17.05 -1.47 11.59
C SER A 30 -18.04 -0.50 12.27
N LYS A 31 -18.71 0.34 11.48
CA LYS A 31 -19.96 0.97 11.89
C LYS A 31 -21.14 0.05 11.55
N PRO A 32 -22.14 -0.09 12.42
CA PRO A 32 -23.34 -0.84 12.10
C PRO A 32 -24.24 -0.07 11.13
N SER A 33 -24.65 -0.75 10.06
CA SER A 33 -25.59 -0.22 9.07
C SER A 33 -27.04 -0.43 9.56
N ALA A 34 -27.78 0.66 9.73
CA ALA A 34 -29.21 0.61 10.02
C ALA A 34 -30.01 0.11 8.81
N LYS A 35 -30.78 -0.94 8.98
CA LYS A 35 -31.80 -1.38 8.03
C LYS A 35 -32.97 -0.39 8.01
N GLN A 36 -33.18 0.27 6.88
CA GLN A 36 -34.44 0.98 6.60
C GLN A 36 -35.53 -0.03 6.21
N VAL A 37 -36.62 0.02 6.95
CA VAL A 37 -37.90 -0.65 6.62
C VAL A 37 -38.67 0.27 5.68
N THR A 38 -38.99 -0.19 4.47
CA THR A 38 -39.88 0.49 3.54
C THR A 38 -41.27 -0.15 3.57
N PRO A 39 -42.37 0.63 3.57
CA PRO A 39 -43.70 0.08 3.41
C PRO A 39 -44.02 -0.20 1.95
N SER A 40 -44.71 -1.31 1.74
CA SER A 40 -45.21 -1.78 0.44
C SER A 40 -46.36 -0.90 -0.05
N THR A 41 -46.33 -0.44 -1.30
CA THR A 41 -47.52 -0.11 -2.09
C THR A 41 -47.39 -0.58 -3.52
N THR A 42 -48.51 -1.03 -4.04
CA THR A 42 -48.83 -1.77 -5.22
C THR A 42 -48.66 -1.07 -6.56
N ASN A 43 -48.19 -1.88 -7.54
CA ASN A 43 -48.44 -1.96 -8.98
C ASN A 43 -48.69 -0.71 -9.86
N ALA A 44 -47.74 -0.47 -10.78
CA ALA A 44 -48.01 -0.15 -12.19
C ALA A 44 -46.75 -0.48 -13.05
N PRO A 45 -46.88 -0.90 -14.31
CA PRO A 45 -45.75 -1.39 -15.10
C PRO A 45 -44.88 -0.22 -15.57
N ALA A 46 -43.64 -0.17 -15.07
CA ALA A 46 -42.67 0.80 -15.48
C ALA A 46 -41.80 0.27 -16.62
N THR A 47 -41.72 1.02 -17.69
CA THR A 47 -40.75 0.89 -18.77
C THR A 47 -39.34 0.77 -18.20
N ALA A 48 -38.65 -0.26 -18.61
CA ALA A 48 -37.28 -0.56 -18.18
C ALA A 48 -36.34 0.60 -18.56
N LYS A 49 -35.82 1.32 -17.54
CA LYS A 49 -34.70 2.22 -17.72
C LYS A 49 -33.43 1.36 -17.86
N PRO A 50 -32.50 1.70 -18.76
CA PRO A 50 -31.24 0.96 -18.87
C PRO A 50 -30.43 1.12 -17.57
N GLN A 51 -30.04 -0.01 -16.99
CA GLN A 51 -29.13 -0.03 -15.84
C GLN A 51 -27.74 0.40 -16.29
N ALA A 52 -27.27 1.51 -15.75
CA ALA A 52 -25.88 1.91 -15.87
C ALA A 52 -25.00 0.93 -15.07
N ILE A 53 -24.07 0.24 -15.75
CA ILE A 53 -23.11 -0.63 -15.12
C ILE A 53 -21.91 0.22 -14.70
N ARG A 54 -21.65 0.28 -13.40
CA ARG A 54 -20.48 0.96 -12.83
C ARG A 54 -19.21 0.16 -13.12
N ILE A 55 -18.24 0.78 -13.76
CA ILE A 55 -16.87 0.28 -13.83
C ILE A 55 -16.04 1.22 -12.97
N GLY A 56 -15.74 0.80 -11.74
CA GLY A 56 -14.76 1.47 -10.91
C GLY A 56 -13.36 0.92 -11.19
N PRO A 57 -12.32 1.73 -11.18
CA PRO A 57 -10.96 1.21 -11.10
C PRO A 57 -10.76 0.50 -9.76
N SER A 58 -10.07 -0.62 -9.77
CA SER A 58 -9.63 -1.33 -8.56
C SER A 58 -8.51 -0.52 -7.88
N GLY A 59 -8.89 0.52 -7.17
CA GLY A 59 -8.06 1.34 -6.29
C GLY A 59 -8.67 1.38 -4.89
N PRO A 60 -7.94 1.85 -3.88
CA PRO A 60 -8.45 1.91 -2.51
C PRO A 60 -9.73 2.77 -2.44
N PRO A 61 -10.65 2.48 -1.51
CA PRO A 61 -12.05 2.95 -1.51
C PRO A 61 -12.27 4.44 -1.23
N ASP A 62 -11.24 5.28 -1.24
CA ASP A 62 -11.36 6.68 -0.80
C ASP A 62 -11.44 7.75 -1.90
N GLN A 63 -11.65 7.36 -3.15
CA GLN A 63 -11.89 8.35 -4.20
C GLN A 63 -13.12 7.96 -5.00
N GLY A 64 -14.28 8.30 -4.47
CA GLY A 64 -15.57 8.11 -5.10
C GLY A 64 -15.81 9.06 -6.28
N VAL A 65 -15.08 8.89 -7.37
CA VAL A 65 -15.46 9.44 -8.68
C VAL A 65 -16.07 8.31 -9.49
N GLU A 66 -17.39 8.30 -9.57
CA GLU A 66 -18.11 7.40 -10.47
C GLU A 66 -17.83 7.81 -11.93
N VAL A 67 -17.04 7.03 -12.62
CA VAL A 67 -16.84 7.20 -14.06
C VAL A 67 -17.96 6.45 -14.79
N LEU A 68 -18.89 7.19 -15.36
CA LEU A 68 -19.91 6.64 -16.27
C LEU A 68 -19.22 6.25 -17.59
N GLY A 69 -19.05 4.95 -17.82
CA GLY A 69 -18.54 4.43 -19.08
C GLY A 69 -19.69 3.99 -20.00
N LEU A 70 -19.69 4.48 -21.23
CA LEU A 70 -20.56 3.96 -22.27
C LEU A 70 -20.04 2.60 -22.74
N ARG A 71 -20.88 1.56 -22.72
CA ARG A 71 -20.60 0.27 -23.35
C ARG A 71 -21.44 0.11 -24.60
N SER A 72 -20.82 -0.26 -25.70
CA SER A 72 -21.58 -0.71 -26.87
C SER A 72 -22.32 -2.01 -26.54
N SER A 73 -23.58 -2.10 -26.92
CA SER A 73 -24.35 -3.35 -26.83
C SER A 73 -23.67 -4.43 -27.67
N THR A 74 -23.72 -5.69 -27.19
CA THR A 74 -23.25 -6.84 -27.97
C THR A 74 -24.00 -6.97 -29.33
N GLY A 75 -25.21 -6.42 -29.44
CA GLY A 75 -25.96 -6.35 -30.72
C GLY A 75 -25.44 -5.31 -31.70
N LEU A 76 -24.53 -4.40 -31.26
CA LEU A 76 -23.82 -3.44 -32.12
C LEU A 76 -22.47 -3.99 -32.59
N ARG A 77 -22.09 -5.20 -32.21
CA ARG A 77 -20.90 -5.83 -32.81
C ARG A 77 -21.20 -6.10 -34.26
N LEU A 78 -20.42 -5.49 -35.15
CA LEU A 78 -20.44 -5.78 -36.57
C LEU A 78 -20.32 -7.29 -36.75
N HIS A 79 -21.33 -7.92 -37.34
CA HIS A 79 -21.20 -9.26 -37.86
C HIS A 79 -20.10 -9.21 -38.93
N ARG A 80 -19.21 -10.21 -38.97
CA ARG A 80 -18.29 -10.35 -40.11
C ARG A 80 -19.15 -10.38 -41.37
N LEU A 81 -19.15 -9.24 -42.07
CA LEU A 81 -19.75 -9.14 -43.38
C LEU A 81 -18.86 -9.90 -44.37
N THR A 82 -19.44 -10.66 -45.27
CA THR A 82 -18.71 -11.18 -46.44
C THR A 82 -18.37 -10.03 -47.36
N ASP A 83 -17.29 -10.12 -48.14
CA ASP A 83 -16.81 -9.05 -49.02
C ASP A 83 -17.92 -8.49 -49.94
N ASP A 84 -18.87 -9.31 -50.37
CA ASP A 84 -20.02 -8.93 -51.18
C ASP A 84 -21.05 -8.04 -50.43
N GLN A 85 -20.97 -7.96 -49.11
CA GLN A 85 -21.88 -7.17 -48.25
C GLN A 85 -21.27 -5.85 -47.81
N ILE A 86 -20.02 -5.59 -48.16
CA ILE A 86 -19.32 -4.38 -47.75
C ILE A 86 -19.64 -3.26 -48.73
N THR A 87 -20.43 -2.30 -48.31
CA THR A 87 -20.80 -1.12 -49.09
C THR A 87 -19.76 -0.01 -48.90
N THR A 88 -19.28 0.56 -49.99
CA THR A 88 -18.48 1.77 -49.97
C THR A 88 -19.40 2.96 -50.25
N TYR A 89 -19.41 3.91 -49.29
CA TYR A 89 -20.17 5.18 -49.44
C TYR A 89 -19.24 6.27 -49.92
N VAL A 90 -19.69 7.03 -50.91
CA VAL A 90 -18.94 8.15 -51.48
C VAL A 90 -19.83 9.39 -51.40
N GLU A 91 -19.32 10.51 -50.88
CA GLU A 91 -20.04 11.74 -50.59
C GLU A 91 -19.13 12.96 -50.87
N GLY A 92 -19.71 14.04 -51.36
CA GLY A 92 -19.05 15.35 -51.57
C GLY A 92 -19.96 16.37 -52.25
N ASP A 93 -19.42 17.58 -52.45
CA ASP A 93 -20.21 18.68 -53.03
C ASP A 93 -20.53 18.45 -54.52
N THR A 94 -19.58 17.84 -55.27
CA THR A 94 -19.76 17.41 -56.65
C THR A 94 -19.22 16.00 -56.85
N ILE A 95 -19.96 15.21 -57.67
CA ILE A 95 -19.57 13.86 -58.05
C ILE A 95 -19.57 13.82 -59.59
N ASP A 96 -18.42 13.48 -60.20
CA ASP A 96 -18.24 13.37 -61.64
C ASP A 96 -17.66 11.99 -61.99
N GLY A 97 -18.09 11.42 -63.12
CA GLY A 97 -17.64 10.15 -63.63
C GLY A 97 -18.68 9.04 -63.60
N ASP A 98 -18.26 7.83 -63.96
CA ASP A 98 -19.08 6.62 -63.99
C ASP A 98 -18.94 5.80 -62.69
N PRO A 99 -20.04 5.59 -61.92
CA PRO A 99 -20.06 4.85 -60.68
C PRO A 99 -19.53 3.41 -60.79
N ASP A 100 -19.55 2.80 -61.97
CA ASP A 100 -19.10 1.42 -62.17
C ASP A 100 -17.60 1.36 -62.55
N SER A 101 -16.96 2.48 -62.93
CA SER A 101 -15.56 2.51 -63.28
C SER A 101 -14.72 3.46 -62.43
N ASN A 102 -14.89 4.78 -62.62
CA ASN A 102 -14.13 5.81 -61.94
C ASN A 102 -15.01 6.93 -61.51
N VAL A 103 -14.97 7.27 -60.22
CA VAL A 103 -15.71 8.40 -59.64
C VAL A 103 -14.72 9.41 -59.05
N THR A 104 -14.83 10.68 -59.46
CA THR A 104 -14.08 11.76 -58.81
C THR A 104 -15.09 12.63 -58.04
N VAL A 105 -14.79 12.82 -56.74
CA VAL A 105 -15.57 13.62 -55.80
C VAL A 105 -14.74 14.81 -55.41
N THR A 106 -15.34 16.01 -55.47
CA THR A 106 -14.67 17.26 -55.10
C THR A 106 -15.52 18.07 -54.14
N GLY A 107 -14.87 18.81 -53.27
CA GLY A 107 -15.50 19.62 -52.23
C GLY A 107 -16.03 18.72 -51.10
N ASN A 108 -15.43 18.81 -49.89
CA ASN A 108 -15.78 17.98 -48.73
C ASN A 108 -15.84 16.48 -49.08
N ALA A 109 -14.99 16.04 -50.03
CA ALA A 109 -14.99 14.66 -50.50
C ALA A 109 -14.72 13.66 -49.39
N GLN A 110 -15.54 12.60 -49.32
CA GLN A 110 -15.44 11.56 -48.33
C GLN A 110 -15.77 10.19 -48.90
N VAL A 111 -14.96 9.21 -48.53
CA VAL A 111 -15.19 7.76 -48.77
C VAL A 111 -15.22 7.03 -47.44
N ARG A 112 -16.28 6.25 -47.24
CA ARG A 112 -16.43 5.41 -46.04
C ARG A 112 -16.58 3.95 -46.43
N ARG A 113 -15.78 3.08 -45.77
CA ARG A 113 -15.89 1.63 -45.90
C ARG A 113 -15.63 0.98 -44.55
N ILE A 114 -16.62 0.30 -43.98
CA ILE A 114 -16.57 -0.33 -42.66
C ILE A 114 -16.19 0.70 -41.57
N ASP A 115 -14.97 0.62 -41.05
CA ASP A 115 -14.40 1.47 -39.98
C ASP A 115 -13.34 2.45 -40.51
N THR A 116 -13.17 2.51 -41.81
CA THR A 116 -12.22 3.39 -42.49
C THR A 116 -12.96 4.56 -43.14
N VAL A 117 -12.51 5.77 -42.86
CA VAL A 117 -13.02 7.01 -43.45
C VAL A 117 -11.86 7.76 -44.07
N ILE A 118 -11.94 8.04 -45.34
CA ILE A 118 -11.00 8.86 -46.09
C ILE A 118 -11.69 10.15 -46.49
N LYS A 119 -11.05 11.29 -46.22
CA LYS A 119 -11.54 12.65 -46.61
C LYS A 119 -10.43 13.35 -47.35
N GLY A 120 -10.81 14.30 -48.21
CA GLY A 120 -9.90 15.16 -48.95
C GLY A 120 -10.67 16.29 -49.67
N ASP A 121 -9.92 17.20 -50.27
CA ASP A 121 -10.55 18.23 -51.11
C ASP A 121 -11.00 17.62 -52.44
N SER A 122 -10.27 16.63 -52.97
CA SER A 122 -10.65 15.84 -54.12
C SER A 122 -10.27 14.36 -53.90
N ILE A 123 -11.18 13.44 -54.18
CA ILE A 123 -10.99 12.01 -54.12
C ILE A 123 -11.39 11.36 -55.43
N THR A 124 -10.45 10.64 -56.08
CA THR A 124 -10.73 9.80 -57.23
C THR A 124 -10.76 8.34 -56.80
N TYR A 125 -11.90 7.68 -56.94
CA TYR A 125 -12.07 6.26 -56.61
C TYR A 125 -12.17 5.45 -57.92
N ARG A 126 -11.17 4.56 -58.17
CA ARG A 126 -11.12 3.59 -59.28
C ARG A 126 -11.64 2.24 -58.78
N ARG A 127 -12.93 1.99 -58.97
CA ARG A 127 -13.64 0.85 -58.46
C ARG A 127 -13.02 -0.48 -58.84
N ALA A 128 -12.69 -0.67 -60.11
CA ALA A 128 -12.16 -1.94 -60.62
C ALA A 128 -10.80 -2.31 -60.06
N ALA A 129 -9.98 -1.33 -59.63
CA ALA A 129 -8.70 -1.53 -58.97
C ALA A 129 -8.76 -1.39 -57.43
N GLY A 130 -9.94 -1.06 -56.87
CA GLY A 130 -10.07 -0.72 -55.43
C GLY A 130 -9.27 0.49 -54.98
N GLN A 131 -8.79 1.32 -55.90
CA GLN A 131 -7.82 2.39 -55.63
C GLN A 131 -8.48 3.71 -55.34
N ILE A 132 -8.04 4.39 -54.29
CA ILE A 132 -8.44 5.76 -53.89
C ILE A 132 -7.23 6.67 -53.95
N ASP A 133 -7.31 7.75 -54.71
CA ASP A 133 -6.35 8.85 -54.68
C ASP A 133 -7.01 10.07 -54.07
N ALA A 134 -6.57 10.45 -52.88
CA ALA A 134 -7.06 11.63 -52.19
C ALA A 134 -6.00 12.73 -52.20
N THR A 135 -6.39 13.93 -52.56
CA THR A 135 -5.54 15.12 -52.61
C THR A 135 -6.16 16.30 -51.91
N GLY A 136 -5.32 17.20 -51.43
CA GLY A 136 -5.75 18.37 -50.68
C GLY A 136 -6.28 17.99 -49.30
N SER A 137 -5.47 18.20 -48.29
CA SER A 137 -5.81 17.87 -46.89
C SER A 137 -6.35 16.46 -46.65
N ALA A 138 -5.74 15.47 -47.34
CA ALA A 138 -6.16 14.08 -47.23
C ALA A 138 -6.10 13.58 -45.76
N ARG A 139 -7.16 12.92 -45.32
CA ARG A 139 -7.32 12.40 -43.97
C ARG A 139 -7.76 10.95 -44.00
N LEU A 140 -7.04 10.09 -43.31
CA LEU A 140 -7.41 8.70 -43.07
C LEU A 140 -7.74 8.51 -41.59
N MET A 141 -8.96 8.13 -41.28
CA MET A 141 -9.42 7.82 -39.93
C MET A 141 -9.74 6.33 -39.85
N ARG A 142 -9.12 5.65 -38.88
CA ARG A 142 -9.34 4.24 -38.61
C ARG A 142 -9.04 3.89 -37.15
N GLU A 143 -9.89 3.09 -36.53
CA GLU A 143 -9.73 2.60 -35.13
C GLU A 143 -9.36 3.72 -34.14
N GLY A 144 -9.96 4.89 -34.29
CA GLY A 144 -9.72 6.04 -33.41
C GLY A 144 -8.39 6.76 -33.64
N SER A 145 -7.64 6.41 -34.66
CA SER A 145 -6.42 7.11 -35.10
C SER A 145 -6.70 7.94 -36.33
N LEU A 146 -5.98 9.04 -36.48
CA LEU A 146 -6.07 9.98 -37.60
C LEU A 146 -4.70 10.15 -38.25
N ALA A 147 -4.62 9.92 -39.56
CA ALA A 147 -3.50 10.33 -40.39
C ALA A 147 -3.92 11.48 -41.30
N THR A 148 -3.12 12.52 -41.43
CA THR A 148 -3.33 13.65 -42.34
C THR A 148 -2.11 13.81 -43.24
N ALA A 149 -2.33 14.01 -44.54
CA ALA A 149 -1.25 14.16 -45.50
C ALA A 149 -1.70 15.11 -46.63
N PRO A 150 -0.79 15.77 -47.38
CA PRO A 150 -1.14 16.53 -48.60
C PRO A 150 -1.77 15.66 -49.69
N ALA A 151 -1.26 14.42 -49.82
CA ALA A 151 -1.79 13.44 -50.76
C ALA A 151 -1.70 12.02 -50.18
N MET A 152 -2.59 11.16 -50.63
CA MET A 152 -2.67 9.78 -50.20
C MET A 152 -3.12 8.88 -51.36
N HIS A 153 -2.45 7.78 -51.53
CA HIS A 153 -2.83 6.67 -52.41
C HIS A 153 -3.21 5.48 -51.52
N TYR A 154 -4.43 4.98 -51.67
CA TYR A 154 -4.93 3.91 -50.81
C TYR A 154 -5.73 2.87 -51.59
N ASN A 155 -5.48 1.62 -51.38
CA ASN A 155 -6.25 0.51 -51.93
C ASN A 155 -7.20 -0.06 -50.89
N VAL A 156 -8.49 -0.01 -51.12
CA VAL A 156 -9.54 -0.38 -50.17
C VAL A 156 -9.70 -1.91 -50.05
N ASP A 157 -9.25 -2.70 -51.00
CA ASP A 157 -9.40 -4.15 -51.02
C ASP A 157 -8.21 -4.84 -50.31
N SER A 158 -7.00 -4.35 -50.54
CA SER A 158 -5.79 -4.81 -49.86
C SER A 158 -5.50 -4.04 -48.56
N GLU A 159 -6.24 -2.98 -48.29
CA GLU A 159 -6.04 -2.05 -47.18
C GLU A 159 -4.58 -1.52 -47.07
N SER A 160 -3.94 -1.38 -48.25
CA SER A 160 -2.56 -0.91 -48.39
C SER A 160 -2.52 0.49 -49.01
N GLY A 161 -1.39 1.20 -48.89
CA GLY A 161 -1.31 2.54 -49.47
C GLY A 161 -0.03 3.28 -49.09
N GLN A 162 0.06 4.53 -49.57
CA GLN A 162 1.19 5.43 -49.33
C GLN A 162 0.66 6.82 -48.96
N LEU A 163 1.33 7.46 -48.00
CA LEU A 163 1.06 8.83 -47.61
C LEU A 163 2.37 9.62 -47.64
N ASP A 164 2.34 10.79 -48.26
CA ASP A 164 3.49 11.69 -48.31
C ASP A 164 3.42 12.72 -47.22
N SER A 165 4.51 12.87 -46.48
CA SER A 165 4.65 13.78 -45.32
C SER A 165 3.48 13.73 -44.34
N PRO A 166 3.11 12.50 -43.86
CA PRO A 166 1.94 12.38 -43.00
C PRO A 166 2.20 12.84 -41.57
N ASN A 167 1.12 13.37 -40.96
CA ASN A 167 1.03 13.57 -39.50
C ASN A 167 0.02 12.58 -38.93
N PHE A 168 0.41 11.87 -37.91
CA PHE A 168 -0.43 10.88 -37.22
C PHE A 168 -0.82 11.38 -35.85
N TRP A 169 -2.07 11.18 -35.48
CA TRP A 169 -2.55 11.16 -34.11
C TRP A 169 -2.95 9.72 -33.77
N LEU A 170 -2.35 9.16 -32.72
CA LEU A 170 -2.53 7.77 -32.31
C LEU A 170 -3.54 7.70 -31.16
N GLY A 171 -4.78 7.30 -31.45
CA GLY A 171 -5.88 7.27 -30.46
C GLY A 171 -5.61 6.38 -29.26
N ALA A 172 -4.88 5.28 -29.46
CA ALA A 172 -4.55 4.34 -28.38
C ALA A 172 -3.59 4.92 -27.32
N THR A 173 -2.64 5.76 -27.72
CA THR A 173 -1.60 6.35 -26.85
C THR A 173 -1.79 7.84 -26.60
N GLY A 174 -2.56 8.54 -27.44
CA GLY A 174 -2.67 10.01 -27.46
C GLY A 174 -1.42 10.68 -28.00
N GLY A 175 -0.53 9.93 -28.66
CA GLY A 175 0.74 10.42 -29.18
C GLY A 175 0.61 11.00 -30.59
N TYR A 176 1.55 11.87 -30.96
CA TYR A 176 1.69 12.47 -32.29
C TYR A 176 2.96 11.96 -32.97
N ALA A 177 2.83 11.60 -34.24
CA ALA A 177 3.99 11.26 -35.06
C ALA A 177 3.96 12.07 -36.38
N LYS A 178 5.15 12.44 -36.88
CA LYS A 178 5.36 12.98 -38.22
C LYS A 178 6.35 12.10 -38.93
N ALA A 179 6.14 11.86 -40.19
CA ALA A 179 7.09 11.11 -41.02
C ALA A 179 7.25 11.80 -42.38
N ASP A 180 8.37 11.58 -43.08
CA ASP A 180 8.54 12.03 -44.46
C ASP A 180 7.69 11.19 -45.41
N HIS A 181 7.59 9.87 -45.09
CA HIS A 181 6.82 8.91 -45.89
C HIS A 181 6.24 7.81 -45.00
N ALA A 182 5.01 7.39 -45.33
CA ALA A 182 4.37 6.24 -44.72
C ALA A 182 3.91 5.25 -45.77
N GLU A 183 4.32 3.99 -45.65
CA GLU A 183 3.90 2.89 -46.46
C GLU A 183 3.08 1.89 -45.64
N LEU A 184 1.81 1.71 -45.99
CA LEU A 184 0.89 0.77 -45.40
C LEU A 184 0.93 -0.51 -46.24
N PHE A 185 1.40 -1.61 -45.70
CA PHE A 185 1.49 -2.91 -46.42
C PHE A 185 0.19 -3.69 -46.31
N SER A 186 -0.53 -3.50 -45.19
CA SER A 186 -1.82 -4.14 -44.88
C SER A 186 -2.60 -3.31 -43.86
N ARG A 187 -3.77 -3.82 -43.44
CA ARG A 187 -4.52 -3.27 -42.33
C ARG A 187 -3.71 -3.11 -41.05
N SER A 188 -2.84 -4.08 -40.75
CA SER A 188 -2.13 -4.18 -39.47
C SER A 188 -0.65 -3.79 -39.54
N THR A 189 -0.07 -3.67 -40.74
CA THR A 189 1.38 -3.43 -40.88
C THR A 189 1.69 -2.18 -41.68
N MET A 190 2.58 -1.33 -41.13
CA MET A 190 3.05 -0.12 -41.82
C MET A 190 4.51 0.20 -41.49
N ARG A 191 5.17 0.90 -42.43
CA ARG A 191 6.51 1.48 -42.26
C ARG A 191 6.44 2.98 -42.37
N LEU A 192 7.06 3.65 -41.41
CA LEU A 192 7.28 5.08 -41.41
C LEU A 192 8.77 5.36 -41.59
N THR A 193 9.10 6.38 -42.41
CA THR A 193 10.49 6.79 -42.70
C THR A 193 10.72 8.20 -42.17
N THR A 194 11.89 8.45 -41.58
CA THR A 194 12.27 9.73 -40.94
C THR A 194 11.21 10.22 -39.94
N VAL A 195 11.03 9.44 -38.89
CA VAL A 195 9.92 9.62 -37.96
C VAL A 195 10.31 10.53 -36.80
N THR A 196 9.42 11.46 -36.47
CA THR A 196 9.46 12.18 -35.18
C THR A 196 8.17 11.86 -34.40
N TYR A 197 8.32 11.31 -33.20
CA TYR A 197 7.21 10.93 -32.31
C TYR A 197 7.30 11.67 -30.99
N SER A 198 6.14 12.11 -30.47
CA SER A 198 5.98 12.64 -29.12
C SER A 198 4.63 12.25 -28.53
N GLY A 199 4.59 11.96 -27.24
CA GLY A 199 3.34 11.84 -26.47
C GLY A 199 2.73 13.17 -26.02
N CYS A 200 3.23 14.29 -26.55
CA CYS A 200 2.80 15.64 -26.21
C CYS A 200 1.83 16.21 -27.25
N GLU A 201 0.76 16.82 -26.79
CA GLU A 201 -0.23 17.51 -27.64
C GLU A 201 0.16 18.95 -28.01
N CYS A 202 1.34 19.41 -27.60
CA CYS A 202 1.80 20.78 -27.85
C CYS A 202 2.36 20.92 -29.27
N ALA A 203 2.21 22.10 -29.84
CA ALA A 203 2.74 22.42 -31.17
C ALA A 203 4.27 22.26 -31.25
N GLU A 204 4.96 22.60 -30.17
CA GLU A 204 6.40 22.37 -29.99
C GLU A 204 6.62 21.48 -28.75
N PRO A 205 6.73 20.15 -28.94
CA PRO A 205 6.89 19.23 -27.83
C PRO A 205 8.25 19.39 -27.15
N SER A 206 8.29 19.46 -25.83
CA SER A 206 9.54 19.57 -25.08
C SER A 206 10.38 18.30 -25.15
N TRP A 207 9.80 17.16 -25.54
CA TRP A 207 10.51 15.94 -25.81
C TRP A 207 9.95 15.24 -27.04
N TYR A 208 10.83 14.60 -27.79
CA TYR A 208 10.48 13.81 -28.95
C TYR A 208 11.54 12.74 -29.26
N ILE A 209 11.11 11.69 -29.92
CA ILE A 209 11.99 10.64 -30.43
C ILE A 209 12.12 10.83 -31.94
N LYS A 210 13.33 10.93 -32.46
CA LYS A 210 13.63 10.83 -33.90
C LYS A 210 14.13 9.45 -34.20
N SER A 211 13.63 8.85 -35.29
CA SER A 211 14.05 7.54 -35.79
C SER A 211 14.22 7.58 -37.29
N GLN A 212 15.18 6.82 -37.82
CA GLN A 212 15.35 6.68 -39.25
C GLN A 212 14.17 5.94 -39.89
N SER A 213 13.70 4.87 -39.25
CA SER A 213 12.47 4.17 -39.64
C SER A 213 11.76 3.58 -38.39
N VAL A 214 10.45 3.42 -38.53
CA VAL A 214 9.60 2.73 -37.54
C VAL A 214 8.71 1.76 -38.28
N ASP A 215 8.89 0.45 -38.03
CA ASP A 215 8.00 -0.60 -38.48
C ASP A 215 6.94 -0.83 -37.38
N LEU A 216 5.66 -0.82 -37.74
CA LEU A 216 4.53 -1.02 -36.84
C LEU A 216 3.75 -2.25 -37.28
N ASP A 217 3.50 -3.17 -36.31
CA ASP A 217 2.65 -4.34 -36.47
C ASP A 217 1.58 -4.30 -35.36
N PHE A 218 0.35 -3.99 -35.73
CA PHE A 218 -0.76 -3.84 -34.79
C PHE A 218 -1.31 -5.20 -34.31
N ASP A 219 -1.12 -6.29 -35.07
CA ASP A 219 -1.53 -7.63 -34.69
C ASP A 219 -0.57 -8.21 -33.65
N GLU A 220 0.73 -8.09 -33.88
CA GLU A 220 1.78 -8.51 -32.94
C GLU A 220 1.98 -7.48 -31.81
N ASN A 221 1.27 -6.35 -31.83
CA ASN A 221 1.42 -5.24 -30.89
C ASN A 221 2.90 -4.78 -30.79
N GLU A 222 3.56 -4.66 -31.92
CA GLU A 222 4.98 -4.35 -32.01
C GLU A 222 5.28 -3.11 -32.84
N GLY A 223 6.00 -2.17 -32.23
CA GLY A 223 6.73 -1.11 -32.93
C GLY A 223 8.23 -1.37 -32.84
N VAL A 224 8.93 -1.31 -33.98
CA VAL A 224 10.39 -1.42 -34.09
C VAL A 224 10.95 -0.13 -34.64
N ALA A 225 11.63 0.64 -33.80
CA ALA A 225 12.33 1.86 -34.21
C ALA A 225 13.81 1.58 -34.45
N ARG A 226 14.35 2.03 -35.56
CA ARG A 226 15.78 1.92 -35.91
C ARG A 226 16.46 3.27 -35.79
N ASN A 227 17.65 3.29 -35.16
CA ASN A 227 18.44 4.50 -34.90
C ASN A 227 17.61 5.57 -34.19
N GLY A 228 16.90 5.14 -33.11
CA GLY A 228 16.06 6.00 -32.30
C GLY A 228 16.91 6.88 -31.37
N VAL A 229 16.65 8.18 -31.35
CA VAL A 229 17.26 9.15 -30.43
C VAL A 229 16.19 9.93 -29.74
N LEU A 230 16.20 9.90 -28.41
CA LEU A 230 15.32 10.71 -27.54
C LEU A 230 15.95 12.06 -27.33
N TYR A 231 15.22 13.10 -27.67
CA TYR A 231 15.56 14.50 -27.47
C TYR A 231 14.74 15.10 -26.33
N PHE A 232 15.35 15.87 -25.49
CA PHE A 232 14.71 16.72 -24.53
C PHE A 232 15.20 18.16 -24.70
N LYS A 233 14.29 19.09 -25.05
CA LYS A 233 14.62 20.47 -25.44
C LYS A 233 15.76 20.54 -26.47
N ASP A 234 15.62 19.79 -27.50
CA ASP A 234 16.56 19.65 -28.63
C ASP A 234 17.95 19.04 -28.27
N VAL A 235 18.15 18.64 -27.02
CA VAL A 235 19.36 17.94 -26.57
C VAL A 235 19.12 16.43 -26.62
N PRO A 236 20.01 15.66 -27.33
CA PRO A 236 19.91 14.20 -27.33
C PRO A 236 20.31 13.66 -25.94
N ILE A 237 19.39 12.91 -25.28
CA ILE A 237 19.61 12.38 -23.95
C ILE A 237 19.73 10.86 -23.89
N LEU A 238 19.20 10.16 -24.88
CA LEU A 238 19.26 8.70 -24.99
C LEU A 238 19.24 8.30 -26.46
N ALA A 239 20.05 7.32 -26.85
CA ALA A 239 20.07 6.77 -28.20
C ALA A 239 20.08 5.25 -28.17
N SER A 240 19.40 4.62 -29.13
CA SER A 240 19.42 3.17 -29.31
C SER A 240 19.41 2.84 -30.82
N PRO A 241 20.29 1.96 -31.29
CA PRO A 241 20.24 1.52 -32.69
C PRO A 241 18.98 0.71 -33.00
N TYR A 242 18.41 0.06 -32.00
CA TYR A 242 17.24 -0.79 -32.14
C TYR A 242 16.38 -0.67 -30.87
N LEU A 243 15.12 -0.28 -31.03
CA LEU A 243 14.19 -0.09 -29.93
C LEU A 243 12.85 -0.74 -30.28
N THR A 244 12.35 -1.63 -29.44
CA THR A 244 10.99 -2.18 -29.54
C THR A 244 10.08 -1.56 -28.51
N PHE A 245 8.81 -1.31 -28.87
CA PHE A 245 7.81 -0.76 -27.98
C PHE A 245 6.42 -1.33 -28.30
N PRO A 246 5.48 -1.39 -27.31
CA PRO A 246 4.10 -1.76 -27.56
C PRO A 246 3.34 -0.60 -28.21
N ILE A 247 2.52 -0.89 -29.21
CA ILE A 247 1.66 0.10 -29.88
C ILE A 247 0.38 0.33 -29.07
N LYS A 248 -0.16 -0.72 -28.46
CA LYS A 248 -1.33 -0.69 -27.57
C LYS A 248 -0.84 -0.66 -26.12
N LYS A 249 -1.72 -0.26 -25.19
CA LYS A 249 -1.43 -0.30 -23.73
C LYS A 249 -1.39 -1.73 -23.19
N GLU A 250 -0.62 -2.61 -23.84
CA GLU A 250 -0.40 -3.99 -23.46
C GLU A 250 1.06 -4.20 -23.04
N ARG A 251 1.31 -5.27 -22.29
CA ARG A 251 2.67 -5.59 -21.82
C ARG A 251 3.50 -6.15 -22.96
N LYS A 252 4.74 -5.69 -23.06
CA LYS A 252 5.74 -6.17 -24.04
C LYS A 252 7.10 -6.31 -23.40
N SER A 253 7.87 -7.32 -23.80
CA SER A 253 9.27 -7.47 -23.40
C SER A 253 10.13 -6.33 -23.95
N GLY A 254 11.05 -5.83 -23.11
CA GLY A 254 11.97 -4.76 -23.54
C GLY A 254 12.69 -4.11 -22.37
N PHE A 255 13.65 -3.24 -22.69
CA PHE A 255 14.30 -2.40 -21.70
C PHE A 255 13.32 -1.37 -21.14
N LEU A 256 13.30 -1.27 -19.82
CA LEU A 256 12.64 -0.16 -19.12
C LEU A 256 13.60 1.02 -19.01
N LEU A 257 13.04 2.19 -18.74
CA LEU A 257 13.87 3.38 -18.56
C LEU A 257 14.83 3.20 -17.38
N PRO A 258 16.11 3.60 -17.53
CA PRO A 258 17.10 3.43 -16.47
C PRO A 258 16.80 4.35 -15.30
N THR A 259 17.10 3.86 -14.09
CA THR A 259 17.10 4.67 -12.87
C THR A 259 18.53 4.94 -12.45
N TYR A 260 18.77 6.14 -11.94
CA TYR A 260 20.10 6.54 -11.44
C TYR A 260 19.98 7.47 -10.23
N GLY A 261 20.95 7.41 -9.35
CA GLY A 261 20.99 8.20 -8.14
C GLY A 261 22.39 8.28 -7.57
N VAL A 262 22.54 9.01 -6.47
CA VAL A 262 23.79 9.10 -5.73
C VAL A 262 23.50 9.01 -4.24
N SER A 263 24.22 8.15 -3.53
CA SER A 263 24.15 8.07 -2.08
C SER A 263 25.54 8.04 -1.44
N SER A 264 25.63 8.40 -0.17
CA SER A 264 26.89 8.34 0.56
C SER A 264 27.38 6.89 0.74
N ARG A 265 26.48 5.91 0.78
CA ARG A 265 26.79 4.48 1.01
C ARG A 265 27.11 3.72 -0.27
N SER A 266 26.39 3.96 -1.34
CA SER A 266 26.53 3.20 -2.58
C SER A 266 27.33 3.93 -3.66
N GLY A 267 27.57 5.25 -3.48
CA GLY A 267 28.15 6.12 -4.52
C GLY A 267 27.12 6.39 -5.62
N PHE A 268 27.60 6.49 -6.85
CA PHE A 268 26.73 6.54 -8.02
C PHE A 268 26.07 5.18 -8.24
N ASP A 269 24.78 5.17 -8.46
CA ASP A 269 23.90 4.01 -8.61
C ASP A 269 23.19 4.10 -9.96
N LEU A 270 23.37 3.11 -10.81
CA LEU A 270 22.73 3.00 -12.13
C LEU A 270 22.07 1.62 -12.25
N GLN A 271 20.78 1.60 -12.48
CA GLN A 271 20.03 0.38 -12.72
C GLN A 271 19.35 0.42 -14.09
N THR A 272 19.52 -0.62 -14.90
CA THR A 272 18.98 -0.75 -16.26
C THR A 272 18.07 -1.98 -16.34
N PRO A 273 16.76 -1.86 -16.01
CA PRO A 273 15.88 -3.02 -15.98
C PRO A 273 15.52 -3.52 -17.37
N TYR A 274 15.36 -4.84 -17.50
CA TYR A 274 14.79 -5.48 -18.68
C TYR A 274 13.57 -6.32 -18.27
N TYR A 275 12.43 -6.02 -18.87
CA TYR A 275 11.17 -6.70 -18.62
C TYR A 275 10.93 -7.81 -19.63
N PHE A 276 10.50 -8.98 -19.15
CA PHE A 276 10.11 -10.14 -19.95
C PHE A 276 8.60 -10.36 -19.80
N ASN A 277 7.86 -10.17 -20.87
CA ASN A 277 6.47 -10.59 -20.98
C ASN A 277 6.43 -12.05 -21.43
N LEU A 278 6.54 -12.98 -20.48
CA LEU A 278 6.66 -14.42 -20.78
C LEU A 278 5.34 -15.03 -21.23
N ALA A 279 4.24 -14.62 -20.60
CA ALA A 279 2.89 -15.05 -20.90
C ALA A 279 1.88 -14.04 -20.34
N PRO A 280 0.58 -14.12 -20.68
CA PRO A 280 -0.43 -13.23 -20.12
C PRO A 280 -0.49 -13.21 -18.58
N ASN A 281 -0.05 -14.30 -17.95
CA ASN A 281 -0.11 -14.51 -16.50
C ASN A 281 1.27 -14.77 -15.85
N TYR A 282 2.37 -14.65 -16.60
CA TYR A 282 3.73 -14.73 -16.09
C TYR A 282 4.54 -13.57 -16.65
N ASP A 283 5.32 -12.95 -15.81
CA ASP A 283 6.33 -11.98 -16.24
C ASP A 283 7.57 -12.03 -15.35
N ALA A 284 8.66 -11.49 -15.88
CA ALA A 284 9.90 -11.35 -15.13
C ALA A 284 10.55 -10.00 -15.45
N THR A 285 11.35 -9.51 -14.51
CA THR A 285 12.20 -8.34 -14.73
C THR A 285 13.59 -8.65 -14.18
N LEU A 286 14.61 -8.42 -14.98
CA LEU A 286 16.00 -8.40 -14.53
C LEU A 286 16.46 -6.96 -14.34
N PHE A 287 17.17 -6.66 -13.26
CA PHE A 287 17.71 -5.33 -12.98
C PHE A 287 19.21 -5.42 -12.66
N PRO A 288 20.08 -5.44 -13.67
CA PRO A 288 21.49 -5.19 -13.42
C PRO A 288 21.66 -3.78 -12.86
N ARG A 289 22.41 -3.69 -11.78
CA ARG A 289 22.64 -2.45 -11.01
C ARG A 289 24.13 -2.28 -10.73
N TYR A 290 24.66 -1.15 -11.13
CA TYR A 290 26.04 -0.77 -10.85
C TYR A 290 26.09 0.23 -9.67
N LEU A 291 26.87 -0.10 -8.66
CA LEU A 291 27.09 0.69 -7.46
C LEU A 291 28.56 1.08 -7.43
N ALA A 292 28.86 2.37 -7.60
CA ALA A 292 30.26 2.82 -7.79
C ALA A 292 31.20 2.49 -6.63
N LYS A 293 30.68 2.40 -5.40
CA LYS A 293 31.47 2.05 -4.23
C LYS A 293 31.48 0.54 -3.93
N ARG A 294 30.48 -0.23 -4.43
CA ARG A 294 30.27 -1.61 -4.00
C ARG A 294 30.40 -2.65 -5.11
N GLY A 295 30.16 -2.29 -6.37
CA GLY A 295 30.29 -3.19 -7.52
C GLY A 295 28.99 -3.47 -8.27
N MET A 296 28.98 -4.59 -9.02
CA MET A 296 27.85 -5.00 -9.85
C MET A 296 26.91 -5.93 -9.07
N GLN A 297 25.67 -5.50 -8.91
CA GLN A 297 24.57 -6.27 -8.32
C GLN A 297 23.61 -6.71 -9.44
N LEU A 298 23.20 -7.97 -9.43
CA LEU A 298 22.15 -8.48 -10.31
C LEU A 298 20.88 -8.69 -9.49
N GLY A 299 19.79 -8.02 -9.86
CA GLY A 299 18.46 -8.23 -9.31
C GLY A 299 17.54 -8.92 -10.30
N GLY A 300 16.51 -9.60 -9.77
CA GLY A 300 15.46 -10.21 -10.57
C GLY A 300 14.15 -10.31 -9.82
N GLU A 301 13.06 -10.19 -10.56
CA GLU A 301 11.70 -10.38 -10.07
C GLU A 301 10.94 -11.28 -11.05
N PHE A 302 10.22 -12.28 -10.54
CA PHE A 302 9.32 -13.12 -11.30
C PHE A 302 7.95 -13.12 -10.65
N ARG A 303 6.90 -12.83 -11.43
CA ARG A 303 5.52 -12.81 -10.98
C ARG A 303 4.67 -13.78 -11.75
N TYR A 304 3.73 -14.39 -11.08
CA TYR A 304 2.81 -15.35 -11.67
C TYR A 304 1.40 -15.26 -11.08
N LEU A 305 0.41 -15.52 -11.90
CA LEU A 305 -1.02 -15.46 -11.54
C LEU A 305 -1.78 -16.58 -12.27
N GLY A 306 -2.55 -17.36 -11.55
CA GLY A 306 -3.49 -18.35 -12.08
C GLY A 306 -4.88 -18.15 -11.50
N SER A 307 -5.83 -18.96 -11.89
CA SER A 307 -7.22 -18.88 -11.41
C SER A 307 -7.36 -19.12 -9.90
N GLY A 308 -6.43 -19.85 -9.30
CA GLY A 308 -6.45 -20.18 -7.88
C GLY A 308 -5.14 -19.87 -7.16
N TYR A 309 -4.16 -19.27 -7.83
CA TYR A 309 -2.87 -18.98 -7.22
C TYR A 309 -2.24 -17.70 -7.75
N SER A 310 -1.41 -17.09 -6.92
CA SER A 310 -0.59 -15.95 -7.31
C SER A 310 0.71 -15.94 -6.53
N GLY A 311 1.75 -15.35 -7.09
CA GLY A 311 3.00 -15.24 -6.35
C GLY A 311 4.02 -14.32 -6.99
N LEU A 312 5.04 -14.07 -6.18
CA LEU A 312 6.19 -13.23 -6.45
C LEU A 312 7.45 -13.94 -5.95
N LEU A 313 8.47 -13.99 -6.78
CA LEU A 313 9.83 -14.34 -6.40
C LEU A 313 10.73 -13.19 -6.82
N ALA A 314 11.44 -12.59 -5.87
CA ALA A 314 12.38 -11.51 -6.15
C ALA A 314 13.67 -11.70 -5.36
N GLY A 315 14.78 -11.24 -5.91
CA GLY A 315 16.05 -11.31 -5.21
C GLY A 315 17.11 -10.46 -5.89
N THR A 316 18.19 -10.24 -5.16
CA THR A 316 19.37 -9.53 -5.61
C THR A 316 20.63 -10.26 -5.14
N TYR A 317 21.67 -10.21 -5.93
CA TYR A 317 22.96 -10.81 -5.64
C TYR A 317 24.11 -9.90 -6.07
N LEU A 318 24.96 -9.57 -5.12
CA LEU A 318 26.23 -8.88 -5.31
C LEU A 318 27.36 -9.87 -5.01
N PRO A 319 28.11 -10.34 -6.02
CA PRO A 319 29.12 -11.41 -5.83
C PRO A 319 30.24 -11.03 -4.87
N SER A 320 30.66 -9.76 -4.90
CA SER A 320 31.67 -9.22 -4.02
C SER A 320 31.39 -7.73 -3.78
N ASP A 321 31.11 -7.36 -2.55
CA ASP A 321 30.99 -5.97 -2.13
C ASP A 321 32.38 -5.38 -1.93
N ALA A 322 32.74 -4.34 -2.65
CA ALA A 322 34.06 -3.72 -2.57
C ALA A 322 34.39 -3.09 -1.20
N GLU A 323 33.37 -2.80 -0.38
CA GLU A 323 33.57 -2.25 0.97
C GLU A 323 33.74 -3.34 2.03
N THR A 324 33.03 -4.48 1.93
CA THR A 324 33.09 -5.55 2.93
C THR A 324 33.93 -6.76 2.50
N GLY A 325 34.12 -6.96 1.18
CA GLY A 325 34.78 -8.12 0.60
C GLY A 325 33.87 -9.35 0.45
N ASP A 326 32.67 -9.33 1.01
CA ASP A 326 31.76 -10.46 1.05
C ASP A 326 30.76 -10.46 -0.10
N SER A 327 30.16 -11.63 -0.37
CA SER A 327 29.01 -11.71 -1.25
C SER A 327 27.76 -11.32 -0.47
N ARG A 328 26.92 -10.48 -1.09
CA ARG A 328 25.69 -9.99 -0.44
C ARG A 328 24.46 -10.31 -1.27
N TRP A 329 23.43 -10.77 -0.61
CA TRP A 329 22.22 -11.21 -1.27
C TRP A 329 20.97 -10.94 -0.44
N MET A 330 19.86 -10.83 -1.16
CA MET A 330 18.51 -10.76 -0.60
C MET A 330 17.59 -11.61 -1.47
N TYR A 331 16.64 -12.30 -0.87
CA TYR A 331 15.50 -12.84 -1.58
C TYR A 331 14.20 -12.66 -0.79
N THR A 332 13.12 -12.50 -1.55
CA THR A 332 11.75 -12.55 -1.04
C THR A 332 10.90 -13.44 -1.94
N THR A 333 10.08 -14.27 -1.32
CA THR A 333 9.07 -15.06 -2.03
C THR A 333 7.74 -14.94 -1.32
N ARG A 334 6.72 -14.68 -2.11
CA ARG A 334 5.32 -14.63 -1.66
C ARG A 334 4.49 -15.52 -2.57
N HIS A 335 3.65 -16.32 -1.97
CA HIS A 335 2.73 -17.17 -2.70
C HIS A 335 1.41 -17.26 -1.97
N TYR A 336 0.35 -17.34 -2.75
CA TYR A 336 -0.99 -17.65 -2.29
C TYR A 336 -1.60 -18.70 -3.21
N GLN A 337 -2.23 -19.72 -2.62
CA GLN A 337 -2.93 -20.79 -3.31
C GLN A 337 -4.29 -21.01 -2.69
N SER A 338 -5.36 -20.92 -3.47
CA SER A 338 -6.68 -21.41 -3.11
C SER A 338 -6.83 -22.84 -3.61
N PHE A 339 -7.21 -23.76 -2.72
CA PHE A 339 -7.48 -25.15 -3.08
C PHE A 339 -8.99 -25.40 -3.29
N GLY A 340 -9.81 -24.36 -3.17
CA GLY A 340 -11.26 -24.47 -3.18
C GLY A 340 -11.85 -24.91 -1.84
N ASN A 341 -13.18 -24.88 -1.72
CA ASN A 341 -13.92 -25.32 -0.52
C ASN A 341 -13.45 -24.68 0.79
N GLY A 342 -12.94 -23.44 0.73
CA GLY A 342 -12.43 -22.70 1.88
C GLY A 342 -10.99 -23.03 2.26
N PHE A 343 -10.32 -23.96 1.60
CA PHE A 343 -8.90 -24.28 1.85
C PHE A 343 -7.98 -23.35 1.08
N TYR A 344 -6.93 -22.89 1.76
CA TYR A 344 -5.88 -22.07 1.16
C TYR A 344 -4.52 -22.37 1.77
N GLY A 345 -3.48 -22.02 1.02
CA GLY A 345 -2.10 -22.04 1.48
C GLY A 345 -1.39 -20.76 1.07
N ALA A 346 -0.49 -20.27 1.90
CA ALA A 346 0.29 -19.09 1.56
C ALA A 346 1.67 -19.15 2.24
N TRP A 347 2.65 -18.48 1.64
CA TRP A 347 3.89 -18.17 2.32
C TRP A 347 4.39 -16.77 2.00
N ASN A 348 5.12 -16.21 2.95
CA ASN A 348 5.82 -14.94 2.81
C ASN A 348 7.19 -15.10 3.49
N ILE A 349 8.23 -15.20 2.70
CA ILE A 349 9.58 -15.46 3.19
C ILE A 349 10.51 -14.40 2.61
N SER A 350 11.20 -13.70 3.51
CA SER A 350 12.25 -12.74 3.14
C SER A 350 13.51 -13.05 3.93
N ARG A 351 14.66 -13.01 3.28
CA ARG A 351 15.98 -13.24 3.90
C ARG A 351 17.05 -12.37 3.26
N VAL A 352 18.02 -12.00 4.04
CA VAL A 352 19.21 -11.27 3.60
C VAL A 352 20.49 -11.97 4.10
N SER A 353 21.60 -11.65 3.46
CA SER A 353 22.91 -12.22 3.81
C SER A 353 23.43 -11.80 5.17
N ASP A 354 23.12 -10.56 5.57
CA ASP A 354 23.71 -9.89 6.73
C ASP A 354 22.79 -8.81 7.32
N ASP A 355 23.11 -8.36 8.51
CA ASP A 355 22.32 -7.41 9.29
C ASP A 355 22.29 -6.00 8.70
N ASP A 356 23.34 -5.61 7.93
CA ASP A 356 23.48 -4.28 7.34
C ASP A 356 22.90 -4.16 5.93
N TYR A 357 22.37 -5.25 5.38
CA TYR A 357 21.91 -5.30 4.00
C TYR A 357 20.97 -4.13 3.64
N TYR A 358 19.91 -3.92 4.41
CA TYR A 358 18.95 -2.84 4.14
C TYR A 358 19.50 -1.45 4.45
N ARG A 359 20.41 -1.31 5.38
CA ARG A 359 21.07 -0.04 5.68
C ARG A 359 21.93 0.42 4.51
N ASP A 360 22.57 -0.54 3.82
CA ASP A 360 23.49 -0.27 2.73
C ASP A 360 22.83 -0.13 1.36
N PHE A 361 21.80 -0.92 1.07
CA PHE A 361 21.20 -1.02 -0.26
C PHE A 361 19.82 -0.38 -0.39
N SER A 362 19.25 0.15 0.70
CA SER A 362 17.95 0.82 0.67
C SER A 362 17.96 2.02 -0.26
N THR A 363 17.02 2.05 -1.18
CA THR A 363 16.79 3.16 -2.13
C THR A 363 15.64 4.06 -1.71
N LEU A 364 14.77 3.61 -0.80
CA LEU A 364 13.55 4.31 -0.39
C LEU A 364 13.64 5.01 0.97
N GLY A 365 14.84 5.07 1.56
CA GLY A 365 15.10 5.87 2.76
C GLY A 365 14.85 5.13 4.07
N LEU A 366 14.53 5.89 5.13
CA LEU A 366 14.51 5.44 6.52
C LEU A 366 13.65 4.18 6.78
N ASN A 367 12.49 4.07 6.14
CA ASN A 367 11.57 2.95 6.39
C ASN A 367 12.13 1.58 5.97
N GLU A 368 12.94 1.53 4.92
CA GLU A 368 13.62 0.29 4.52
C GLU A 368 14.88 0.07 5.35
N ALA A 369 15.66 1.12 5.55
CA ALA A 369 16.89 1.06 6.35
C ALA A 369 16.65 0.68 7.81
N SER A 370 15.48 1.00 8.37
CA SER A 370 15.08 0.66 9.74
C SER A 370 14.38 -0.70 9.86
N THR A 371 14.39 -1.53 8.80
CA THR A 371 13.82 -2.88 8.87
C THR A 371 14.60 -3.75 9.86
N THR A 372 13.93 -4.20 10.90
CA THR A 372 14.53 -4.98 11.99
C THR A 372 14.18 -6.47 11.90
N TYR A 373 13.00 -6.78 11.38
CA TYR A 373 12.50 -8.16 11.32
C TYR A 373 12.09 -8.53 9.91
N LEU A 374 12.60 -9.65 9.44
CA LEU A 374 12.20 -10.24 8.16
C LEU A 374 11.34 -11.48 8.40
N PRO A 375 10.14 -11.54 7.81
CA PRO A 375 9.26 -12.68 8.01
C PRO A 375 9.75 -13.93 7.27
N GLY A 376 9.49 -15.07 7.89
CA GLY A 376 9.55 -16.39 7.27
C GLY A 376 8.30 -17.13 7.67
N GLN A 377 7.18 -16.85 7.00
CA GLN A 377 5.87 -17.39 7.33
C GLN A 377 5.38 -18.34 6.26
N GLY A 378 4.86 -19.50 6.71
CA GLY A 378 4.06 -20.40 5.88
C GLY A 378 2.76 -20.73 6.61
N ILE A 379 1.65 -20.72 5.90
CA ILE A 379 0.31 -20.96 6.44
C ILE A 379 -0.49 -21.89 5.53
N VAL A 380 -1.22 -22.82 6.13
CA VAL A 380 -2.30 -23.57 5.50
C VAL A 380 -3.55 -23.35 6.33
N GLY A 381 -4.62 -22.93 5.68
CA GLY A 381 -5.84 -22.58 6.37
C GLY A 381 -7.10 -23.13 5.71
N TRP A 382 -8.16 -23.13 6.48
CA TRP A 382 -9.50 -23.42 6.06
C TRP A 382 -10.48 -22.47 6.71
N SER A 383 -11.45 -22.00 5.95
CA SER A 383 -12.49 -21.13 6.45
C SER A 383 -13.85 -21.43 5.83
N ASN A 384 -14.88 -21.23 6.63
CA ASN A 384 -16.27 -21.23 6.20
C ASN A 384 -17.03 -20.05 6.83
N GLN A 385 -18.35 -20.06 6.77
CA GLN A 385 -19.18 -18.98 7.31
C GLN A 385 -18.99 -18.76 8.83
N TYR A 386 -18.65 -19.79 9.60
CA TYR A 386 -18.59 -19.70 11.07
C TYR A 386 -17.18 -19.96 11.62
N TRP A 387 -16.34 -20.67 10.90
CA TRP A 387 -15.05 -21.16 11.37
C TRP A 387 -13.91 -20.75 10.48
N GLN A 388 -12.82 -20.38 11.11
CA GLN A 388 -11.53 -20.15 10.48
C GLN A 388 -10.48 -20.95 11.25
N THR A 389 -9.73 -21.78 10.55
CA THR A 389 -8.66 -22.60 11.13
C THR A 389 -7.41 -22.44 10.29
N SER A 390 -6.28 -22.26 10.92
CA SER A 390 -5.00 -22.19 10.24
C SER A 390 -3.89 -22.87 11.03
N LEU A 391 -3.03 -23.55 10.30
CA LEU A 391 -1.76 -24.07 10.78
C LEU A 391 -0.66 -23.25 10.14
N GLN A 392 0.18 -22.62 10.96
CA GLN A 392 1.24 -21.76 10.46
C GLN A 392 2.59 -22.05 11.13
N VAL A 393 3.63 -21.74 10.39
CA VAL A 393 5.01 -21.68 10.89
C VAL A 393 5.50 -20.25 10.68
N TYR A 394 6.02 -19.66 11.72
CA TYR A 394 6.52 -18.28 11.68
C TYR A 394 7.93 -18.22 12.28
N LYS A 395 8.89 -17.80 11.44
CA LYS A 395 10.30 -17.60 11.83
C LYS A 395 10.75 -16.22 11.43
N TYR A 396 11.50 -15.55 12.31
CA TYR A 396 12.08 -14.25 12.02
C TYR A 396 13.56 -14.37 11.64
N GLN A 397 14.02 -13.56 10.70
CA GLN A 397 15.41 -13.11 10.69
C GLN A 397 15.44 -11.73 11.31
N THR A 398 16.11 -11.62 12.45
CA THR A 398 16.28 -10.35 13.16
C THR A 398 17.58 -9.72 12.71
N LEU A 399 17.51 -8.51 12.17
CA LEU A 399 18.67 -7.74 11.76
C LEU A 399 19.16 -6.94 12.97
N GLN A 400 20.32 -7.30 13.46
CA GLN A 400 20.90 -6.68 14.66
C GLN A 400 21.59 -5.38 14.32
N ASP A 401 21.43 -4.39 15.19
CA ASP A 401 22.26 -3.21 15.22
C ASP A 401 23.33 -3.40 16.30
N PRO A 402 24.63 -3.33 15.98
CA PRO A 402 25.68 -3.48 16.99
C PRO A 402 25.57 -2.47 18.12
N ASP A 403 25.10 -1.25 17.82
CA ASP A 403 24.99 -0.14 18.77
C ASP A 403 23.67 -0.16 19.55
N SER A 404 22.66 -0.85 19.03
CA SER A 404 21.34 -0.97 19.65
C SER A 404 20.75 -2.38 19.45
N PRO A 405 21.39 -3.42 20.04
CA PRO A 405 20.95 -4.80 19.84
C PRO A 405 19.57 -5.04 20.47
N ILE A 406 18.77 -5.85 19.79
CA ILE A 406 17.41 -6.18 20.20
C ILE A 406 17.25 -7.66 20.51
N LEU A 407 16.36 -7.97 21.44
CA LEU A 407 15.98 -9.34 21.72
C LEU A 407 15.07 -9.88 20.59
N PRO A 408 15.47 -10.93 19.85
CA PRO A 408 14.63 -11.53 18.83
C PRO A 408 13.29 -12.02 19.41
N PRO A 409 12.17 -11.82 18.70
CA PRO A 409 10.91 -12.44 19.09
C PRO A 409 11.01 -13.98 19.03
N TYR A 410 10.09 -14.65 19.71
CA TYR A 410 9.98 -16.09 19.59
C TYR A 410 9.47 -16.50 18.21
N ASP A 411 10.09 -17.52 17.63
CA ASP A 411 9.54 -18.26 16.50
C ASP A 411 8.33 -19.08 16.98
N LYS A 412 7.32 -19.19 16.13
CA LYS A 412 6.12 -20.01 16.34
C LYS A 412 6.16 -21.21 15.40
N VAL A 413 6.52 -22.38 15.93
CA VAL A 413 6.90 -23.53 15.08
C VAL A 413 6.38 -24.87 15.64
N PRO A 414 5.13 -25.26 15.33
CA PRO A 414 4.06 -24.55 14.63
C PRO A 414 3.10 -23.78 15.55
N GLU A 415 2.19 -23.04 14.97
CA GLU A 415 0.99 -22.49 15.61
C GLU A 415 -0.27 -22.99 14.89
N LEU A 416 -1.17 -23.66 15.62
CA LEU A 416 -2.53 -23.98 15.18
C LEU A 416 -3.49 -22.96 15.77
N SER A 417 -4.23 -22.25 14.94
CA SER A 417 -5.26 -21.30 15.35
C SER A 417 -6.62 -21.77 14.88
N VAL A 418 -7.60 -21.69 15.78
CA VAL A 418 -9.02 -21.99 15.50
C VAL A 418 -9.85 -20.84 16.02
N ARG A 419 -10.64 -20.24 15.15
CA ARG A 419 -11.61 -19.20 15.49
C ARG A 419 -12.98 -19.61 14.99
N GLY A 420 -13.99 -19.54 15.85
CA GLY A 420 -15.39 -19.70 15.52
C GLY A 420 -16.18 -18.47 15.96
N ALA A 421 -17.14 -18.02 15.14
CA ALA A 421 -18.03 -16.93 15.50
C ALA A 421 -19.43 -17.18 14.95
N ARG A 422 -20.42 -16.93 15.77
CA ARG A 422 -21.83 -16.95 15.37
C ARG A 422 -22.55 -15.81 16.06
N TYR A 423 -22.97 -14.83 15.29
CA TYR A 423 -23.68 -13.64 15.76
C TYR A 423 -25.18 -13.82 15.60
N ASP A 424 -25.93 -13.15 16.51
CA ASP A 424 -27.40 -13.17 16.54
C ASP A 424 -28.00 -14.60 16.61
N TRP A 425 -27.37 -15.47 17.38
CA TRP A 425 -27.89 -16.81 17.64
C TRP A 425 -28.93 -16.76 18.76
N GLY A 426 -30.17 -16.52 18.40
CA GLY A 426 -31.24 -16.28 19.39
C GLY A 426 -31.02 -15.02 20.24
N GLY A 427 -30.37 -13.99 19.66
CA GLY A 427 -30.01 -12.76 20.33
C GLY A 427 -28.65 -12.78 21.00
N PHE A 428 -27.94 -13.92 21.00
CA PHE A 428 -26.59 -14.05 21.56
C PHE A 428 -25.54 -14.02 20.47
N ASP A 429 -24.41 -13.40 20.79
CA ASP A 429 -23.17 -13.49 20.04
C ASP A 429 -22.23 -14.46 20.73
N ALA A 430 -21.84 -15.53 20.06
CA ALA A 430 -20.94 -16.55 20.56
C ALA A 430 -19.64 -16.55 19.75
N GLU A 431 -18.51 -16.45 20.45
CA GLU A 431 -17.19 -16.55 19.84
C GLU A 431 -16.35 -17.60 20.56
N PHE A 432 -15.49 -18.25 19.80
CA PHE A 432 -14.50 -19.19 20.29
C PHE A 432 -13.16 -18.92 19.61
N THR A 433 -12.13 -18.71 20.41
CA THR A 433 -10.76 -18.63 19.92
C THR A 433 -9.90 -19.65 20.64
N SER A 434 -9.01 -20.31 19.91
CA SER A 434 -8.04 -21.25 20.48
C SER A 434 -6.76 -21.21 19.68
N THR A 435 -5.61 -21.18 20.36
CA THR A 435 -4.31 -21.34 19.73
C THR A 435 -3.48 -22.39 20.44
N ALA A 436 -2.79 -23.23 19.67
CA ALA A 436 -1.80 -24.16 20.18
C ALA A 436 -0.47 -23.84 19.51
N THR A 437 0.47 -23.30 20.28
CA THR A 437 1.71 -22.76 19.76
C THR A 437 2.92 -23.40 20.43
N ARG A 438 3.92 -23.78 19.63
CA ARG A 438 5.26 -24.08 20.08
C ARG A 438 6.15 -22.88 19.86
N PHE A 439 6.75 -22.40 20.92
CA PHE A 439 7.68 -21.29 20.94
C PHE A 439 9.10 -21.77 20.97
N GLU A 440 9.91 -21.29 20.03
CA GLU A 440 11.35 -21.49 19.98
C GLU A 440 12.04 -20.14 19.80
N ARG A 441 13.13 -19.90 20.53
CA ARG A 441 13.92 -18.69 20.31
C ARG A 441 15.17 -19.01 19.50
N ALA A 442 15.44 -18.21 18.48
CA ALA A 442 16.65 -18.30 17.71
C ALA A 442 17.89 -18.13 18.61
N LYS A 443 18.96 -18.83 18.29
CA LYS A 443 20.23 -18.65 19.00
C LYS A 443 20.73 -17.23 18.81
N LEU A 444 21.05 -16.57 19.92
CA LEU A 444 21.63 -15.25 19.91
C LEU A 444 23.10 -15.31 19.46
N THR A 445 23.56 -14.25 18.83
CA THR A 445 24.92 -14.08 18.36
C THR A 445 25.41 -12.64 18.59
N GLY A 446 26.72 -12.43 18.63
CA GLY A 446 27.33 -11.11 18.70
C GLY A 446 26.96 -10.30 19.94
N ALA A 447 26.60 -9.05 19.78
CA ALA A 447 26.23 -8.14 20.86
C ALA A 447 24.95 -8.58 21.58
N ALA A 448 23.96 -9.08 20.83
CA ALA A 448 22.70 -9.58 21.40
C ALA A 448 22.94 -10.77 22.34
N ASP A 449 23.85 -11.71 22.01
CA ASP A 449 24.20 -12.83 22.88
C ASP A 449 24.84 -12.33 24.17
N ARG A 450 25.77 -11.39 24.11
CA ARG A 450 26.43 -10.82 25.32
C ARG A 450 25.47 -10.13 26.28
N ILE A 451 24.39 -9.57 25.75
CA ILE A 451 23.47 -8.74 26.52
C ILE A 451 22.27 -9.54 27.02
N PHE A 452 21.68 -10.37 26.18
CA PHE A 452 20.42 -11.05 26.46
C PHE A 452 20.61 -12.54 26.87
N ASN A 453 21.80 -13.10 26.67
CA ASN A 453 22.09 -14.47 27.10
C ASN A 453 22.49 -14.48 28.56
N ILE A 454 21.56 -14.84 29.43
CA ILE A 454 21.79 -14.92 30.87
C ILE A 454 22.05 -16.36 31.23
N ASN A 455 23.24 -16.64 31.77
CA ASN A 455 23.68 -17.97 32.17
C ASN A 455 23.62 -19.04 31.08
N GLY A 456 23.87 -18.69 29.83
CA GLY A 456 23.81 -19.62 28.69
C GLY A 456 22.40 -19.93 28.15
N HIS A 457 21.39 -19.17 28.58
CA HIS A 457 19.98 -19.37 28.18
C HIS A 457 19.37 -18.14 27.53
N ASN A 458 18.76 -18.34 26.38
CA ASN A 458 18.08 -17.29 25.60
C ASN A 458 16.61 -17.09 26.00
N GLY A 459 16.17 -17.71 27.09
CA GLY A 459 14.80 -17.86 27.50
C GLY A 459 14.25 -19.26 27.24
N PRO A 460 13.13 -19.64 27.87
CA PRO A 460 12.57 -20.96 27.70
C PRO A 460 11.94 -21.17 26.33
N ASN A 461 12.13 -22.36 25.76
CA ASN A 461 11.30 -22.88 24.69
C ASN A 461 10.13 -23.64 25.31
N GLY A 462 8.96 -23.63 24.73
CA GLY A 462 7.82 -24.35 25.27
C GLY A 462 6.59 -24.35 24.40
N ASN A 463 5.55 -25.01 24.88
CA ASN A 463 4.27 -25.09 24.22
C ASN A 463 3.21 -24.33 25.02
N ARG A 464 2.31 -23.64 24.36
CA ARG A 464 1.14 -22.99 24.94
C ARG A 464 -0.11 -23.45 24.19
N LEU A 465 -1.10 -23.89 24.94
CA LEU A 465 -2.47 -24.09 24.48
C LEU A 465 -3.35 -23.08 25.17
N GLU A 466 -4.09 -22.30 24.43
CA GLU A 466 -5.07 -21.36 24.95
C GLU A 466 -6.42 -21.57 24.29
N MET A 467 -7.50 -21.34 25.05
CA MET A 467 -8.88 -21.41 24.61
C MET A 467 -9.67 -20.29 25.28
N TYR A 468 -10.45 -19.59 24.51
CA TYR A 468 -11.27 -18.50 25.01
C TYR A 468 -12.67 -18.50 24.35
N PRO A 469 -13.60 -19.30 24.86
CA PRO A 469 -15.02 -19.16 24.55
C PRO A 469 -15.61 -17.91 25.19
N THR A 470 -16.42 -17.17 24.45
CA THR A 470 -17.14 -16.00 24.93
C THR A 470 -18.59 -16.00 24.44
N VAL A 471 -19.48 -15.45 25.25
CA VAL A 471 -20.88 -15.20 24.89
C VAL A 471 -21.25 -13.79 25.29
N ALA A 472 -21.81 -13.03 24.38
CA ALA A 472 -22.35 -11.69 24.62
C ALA A 472 -23.84 -11.64 24.30
N TYR A 473 -24.57 -10.72 24.94
CA TYR A 473 -25.97 -10.46 24.66
C TYR A 473 -26.19 -8.96 24.36
N PRO A 474 -26.06 -8.55 23.08
CA PRO A 474 -26.21 -7.15 22.71
C PRO A 474 -27.68 -6.71 22.79
N ILE A 475 -27.98 -5.75 23.68
CA ILE A 475 -29.26 -5.07 23.77
C ILE A 475 -29.10 -3.71 23.14
N VAL A 476 -29.55 -3.56 21.89
CA VAL A 476 -29.44 -2.32 21.13
C VAL A 476 -30.80 -1.69 20.94
N ARG A 477 -30.90 -0.39 21.24
CA ARG A 477 -32.12 0.42 21.08
C ARG A 477 -31.74 1.75 20.42
N PRO A 478 -32.69 2.46 19.82
CA PRO A 478 -32.42 3.81 19.36
C PRO A 478 -31.85 4.67 20.48
N GLY A 479 -30.65 5.21 20.28
CA GLY A 479 -29.98 6.11 21.20
C GLY A 479 -29.24 5.47 22.40
N TRP A 480 -29.30 4.14 22.62
CA TRP A 480 -28.53 3.49 23.68
C TRP A 480 -28.28 1.99 23.40
N TYR A 481 -27.23 1.47 24.01
CA TYR A 481 -26.96 0.03 24.03
C TYR A 481 -26.37 -0.43 25.35
N ILE A 482 -26.54 -1.71 25.65
CA ILE A 482 -25.84 -2.40 26.72
C ILE A 482 -25.51 -3.83 26.25
N THR A 483 -24.27 -4.22 26.40
CA THR A 483 -23.77 -5.52 25.96
C THR A 483 -23.01 -6.21 27.10
N PRO A 484 -23.68 -7.02 27.90
CA PRO A 484 -23.00 -7.93 28.83
C PRO A 484 -22.30 -9.04 28.04
N LYS A 485 -21.08 -9.38 28.46
CA LYS A 485 -20.25 -10.44 27.89
C LYS A 485 -19.60 -11.27 28.99
N VAL A 486 -19.57 -12.55 28.81
CA VAL A 486 -18.88 -13.50 29.67
C VAL A 486 -17.97 -14.37 28.81
N GLY A 487 -16.73 -14.46 29.23
CA GLY A 487 -15.74 -15.35 28.66
C GLY A 487 -15.07 -16.22 29.71
N TYR A 488 -14.47 -17.33 29.29
CA TYR A 488 -13.69 -18.18 30.17
C TYR A 488 -12.37 -18.53 29.49
N HIS A 489 -11.27 -17.94 29.98
CA HIS A 489 -9.95 -18.12 29.42
C HIS A 489 -9.21 -19.26 30.06
N LEU A 490 -8.85 -20.27 29.26
CA LEU A 490 -8.06 -21.45 29.65
C LEU A 490 -6.69 -21.36 28.99
N THR A 491 -5.65 -21.55 29.77
CA THR A 491 -4.27 -21.61 29.25
C THR A 491 -3.54 -22.76 29.89
N GLU A 492 -2.82 -23.55 29.09
CA GLU A 492 -1.92 -24.60 29.54
C GLU A 492 -0.55 -24.38 28.89
N TYR A 493 0.49 -24.46 29.72
CA TYR A 493 1.90 -24.40 29.30
C TYR A 493 2.56 -25.74 29.55
N GLN A 494 3.38 -26.16 28.58
CA GLN A 494 4.24 -27.30 28.68
C GLN A 494 5.64 -26.92 28.20
N ASP A 495 6.55 -26.73 29.11
CA ASP A 495 7.89 -26.23 28.80
C ASP A 495 8.87 -27.39 28.63
N THR A 496 9.71 -27.27 27.60
CA THR A 496 10.71 -28.29 27.27
C THR A 496 12.07 -28.02 27.90
N ASP A 497 12.43 -26.73 28.10
CA ASP A 497 13.79 -26.31 28.52
C ASP A 497 13.76 -25.32 29.69
N TRP A 498 12.68 -25.30 30.48
CA TRP A 498 12.54 -24.37 31.58
C TRP A 498 13.22 -24.87 32.86
N PHE A 499 14.20 -24.12 33.34
CA PHE A 499 14.79 -24.30 34.68
C PHE A 499 14.07 -23.34 35.64
N GLY A 500 13.02 -23.80 36.29
CA GLY A 500 12.08 -23.00 37.02
C GLY A 500 12.71 -22.01 37.99
N GLY A 501 12.48 -20.76 37.76
CA GLY A 501 12.71 -19.60 38.60
C GLY A 501 11.56 -18.62 38.44
N ASP A 502 11.45 -17.68 39.36
CA ASP A 502 10.58 -16.54 39.16
C ASP A 502 11.15 -15.66 38.02
N TRP A 503 10.43 -15.52 36.92
CA TRP A 503 10.80 -14.61 35.81
C TRP A 503 11.08 -13.18 36.27
N ASN A 504 10.44 -12.80 37.38
CA ASN A 504 10.65 -11.48 37.98
C ASN A 504 11.95 -11.40 38.78
N GLN A 505 12.64 -12.54 39.02
CA GLN A 505 13.92 -12.63 39.70
C GLN A 505 14.93 -13.36 38.81
N LEU A 506 15.50 -12.65 37.87
CA LEU A 506 16.61 -13.13 37.02
C LEU A 506 17.74 -13.66 37.92
N GLY A 507 17.94 -14.99 37.98
CA GLY A 507 19.06 -15.61 38.66
C GLY A 507 18.75 -16.58 39.80
N THR A 508 17.46 -16.83 40.14
CA THR A 508 17.14 -17.85 41.17
C THR A 508 16.67 -19.16 40.51
N THR A 509 17.50 -20.18 40.58
CA THR A 509 17.17 -21.54 40.18
C THR A 509 16.33 -22.21 41.26
N SER A 510 15.02 -22.22 41.21
CA SER A 510 14.24 -23.07 42.12
C SER A 510 13.05 -23.72 41.38
N GLY A 511 13.24 -24.98 41.00
CA GLY A 511 12.20 -25.93 40.68
C GLY A 511 11.69 -25.93 39.24
N TYR A 512 12.09 -26.95 38.47
CA TYR A 512 11.53 -27.30 37.16
C TYR A 512 10.03 -27.60 37.28
N ARG A 513 9.21 -27.00 36.44
CA ARG A 513 7.80 -27.38 36.25
C ARG A 513 7.55 -27.71 34.80
N SER A 514 7.22 -28.97 34.52
CA SER A 514 6.92 -29.44 33.18
C SER A 514 5.55 -28.96 32.63
N SER A 515 4.67 -28.52 33.52
CA SER A 515 3.32 -28.08 33.13
C SER A 515 2.76 -27.00 34.08
N MET A 516 2.12 -25.99 33.54
CA MET A 516 1.41 -24.94 34.28
C MET A 516 0.11 -24.67 33.61
N SER A 517 -0.95 -24.39 34.40
CA SER A 517 -2.26 -24.07 33.86
C SER A 517 -2.89 -22.86 34.54
N ARG A 518 -3.74 -22.18 33.80
CA ARG A 518 -4.52 -21.06 34.30
C ARG A 518 -5.93 -21.12 33.73
N ALA A 519 -6.92 -20.84 34.56
CA ALA A 519 -8.32 -20.74 34.19
C ALA A 519 -8.92 -19.48 34.85
N LEU A 520 -9.51 -18.59 34.05
CA LEU A 520 -10.00 -17.30 34.46
C LEU A 520 -11.32 -16.96 33.79
N PRO A 521 -12.39 -16.63 34.55
CA PRO A 521 -13.55 -15.96 34.00
C PRO A 521 -13.23 -14.48 33.71
N ILE A 522 -13.72 -13.99 32.59
CA ILE A 522 -13.64 -12.59 32.17
C ILE A 522 -15.08 -12.12 31.96
N ILE A 523 -15.50 -11.12 32.69
CA ILE A 523 -16.88 -10.59 32.65
C ILE A 523 -16.77 -9.12 32.31
N SER A 524 -17.49 -8.70 31.28
CA SER A 524 -17.56 -7.29 30.92
C SER A 524 -19.00 -6.83 30.61
N VAL A 525 -19.23 -5.56 30.81
CA VAL A 525 -20.47 -4.90 30.40
C VAL A 525 -20.09 -3.59 29.72
N ASP A 526 -20.37 -3.51 28.42
CA ASP A 526 -20.19 -2.30 27.62
C ASP A 526 -21.55 -1.61 27.42
N SER A 527 -21.64 -0.34 27.70
CA SER A 527 -22.87 0.44 27.55
C SER A 527 -22.58 1.84 27.05
N GLY A 528 -23.49 2.37 26.26
CA GLY A 528 -23.38 3.72 25.74
C GLY A 528 -24.72 4.32 25.38
N MET A 529 -24.74 5.65 25.35
CA MET A 529 -25.87 6.44 24.92
C MET A 529 -25.45 7.45 23.88
N THR A 530 -26.37 7.84 23.00
CA THR A 530 -26.14 8.90 22.03
C THR A 530 -27.26 9.93 22.15
N PHE A 531 -26.87 11.15 22.46
CA PHE A 531 -27.76 12.31 22.48
C PHE A 531 -27.42 13.17 21.28
N GLU A 532 -28.42 13.71 20.62
CA GLU A 532 -28.25 14.58 19.46
C GLU A 532 -28.97 15.91 19.63
N ARG A 533 -28.37 16.98 19.12
CA ARG A 533 -29.04 18.28 19.03
C ARG A 533 -28.55 19.06 17.80
N ASP A 534 -29.44 19.83 17.24
CA ASP A 534 -29.09 20.81 16.21
C ASP A 534 -28.41 22.03 16.88
N THR A 535 -27.34 22.49 16.27
CA THR A 535 -26.51 23.58 16.73
C THR A 535 -25.80 24.27 15.58
N THR A 536 -24.91 25.18 15.90
CA THR A 536 -24.00 25.78 14.91
C THR A 536 -22.56 25.65 15.38
N LEU A 537 -21.67 25.30 14.48
CA LEU A 537 -20.23 25.29 14.72
C LEU A 537 -19.57 26.25 13.74
N PHE A 538 -18.81 27.24 14.25
CA PHE A 538 -18.15 28.27 13.42
C PHE A 538 -19.10 28.94 12.40
N GLY A 539 -20.37 29.16 12.81
CA GLY A 539 -21.39 29.77 11.96
C GLY A 539 -22.05 28.86 10.91
N LYS A 540 -21.72 27.58 10.87
CA LYS A 540 -22.34 26.57 10.01
C LYS A 540 -23.32 25.70 10.80
N ALA A 541 -24.48 25.41 10.20
CA ALA A 541 -25.45 24.48 10.79
C ALA A 541 -24.82 23.10 10.97
N SER A 542 -24.97 22.53 12.16
CA SER A 542 -24.34 21.29 12.54
C SER A 542 -25.24 20.50 13.48
N THR A 543 -25.15 19.17 13.44
CA THR A 543 -25.71 18.27 14.44
C THR A 543 -24.62 17.92 15.44
N GLN A 544 -24.81 18.23 16.70
CA GLN A 544 -23.89 17.81 17.78
C GLN A 544 -24.38 16.52 18.40
N THR A 545 -23.49 15.53 18.52
CA THR A 545 -23.71 14.33 19.34
C THR A 545 -22.99 14.44 20.68
N LEU A 546 -23.56 13.81 21.72
CA LEU A 546 -22.89 13.53 22.98
C LEU A 546 -23.03 12.03 23.26
N GLU A 547 -21.90 11.32 23.36
CA GLU A 547 -21.82 9.87 23.42
C GLU A 547 -21.10 9.41 24.70
N PRO A 548 -21.75 9.40 25.88
CA PRO A 548 -21.18 8.77 27.06
C PRO A 548 -21.12 7.26 26.89
N ARG A 549 -19.99 6.66 27.29
CA ARG A 549 -19.74 5.22 27.27
C ARG A 549 -19.15 4.77 28.59
N LEU A 550 -19.70 3.69 29.13
CA LEU A 550 -19.25 3.05 30.37
C LEU A 550 -18.88 1.59 30.03
N TYR A 551 -17.72 1.19 30.47
CA TYR A 551 -17.24 -0.19 30.30
C TYR A 551 -16.75 -0.73 31.62
N TYR A 552 -17.46 -1.70 32.17
CA TYR A 552 -17.08 -2.41 33.40
C TYR A 552 -16.39 -3.72 33.04
N LEU A 553 -15.26 -4.01 33.69
CA LEU A 553 -14.50 -5.23 33.52
C LEU A 553 -14.16 -5.88 34.86
N ARG A 554 -14.43 -7.18 34.94
CA ARG A 554 -14.06 -8.03 36.09
C ARG A 554 -13.26 -9.23 35.64
N VAL A 555 -12.00 -9.33 36.13
CA VAL A 555 -11.10 -10.48 35.96
C VAL A 555 -10.48 -10.79 37.34
N PRO A 556 -10.77 -11.96 37.97
CA PRO A 556 -10.22 -12.28 39.29
C PRO A 556 -8.72 -12.51 39.23
N TYR A 557 -8.04 -12.16 40.31
CA TYR A 557 -6.60 -12.40 40.43
C TYR A 557 -6.26 -13.89 40.39
N ARG A 558 -5.21 -14.25 39.63
CA ARG A 558 -4.48 -15.51 39.70
C ARG A 558 -2.99 -15.23 39.65
N ASP A 559 -2.22 -15.91 40.45
CA ASP A 559 -0.77 -15.82 40.38
C ASP A 559 -0.25 -16.40 39.08
N GLN A 560 0.46 -15.56 38.31
CA GLN A 560 1.03 -15.85 37.00
C GLN A 560 2.54 -15.59 36.97
N SER A 561 3.14 -15.27 38.12
CA SER A 561 4.56 -14.90 38.24
C SER A 561 5.52 -15.95 37.68
N ARG A 562 5.14 -17.22 37.79
CA ARG A 562 5.95 -18.39 37.34
C ARG A 562 5.65 -18.84 35.90
N MET A 563 4.68 -18.20 35.23
CA MET A 563 4.35 -18.54 33.83
C MET A 563 5.31 -17.83 32.88
N PRO A 564 5.74 -18.49 31.80
CA PRO A 564 6.62 -17.88 30.83
C PRO A 564 5.93 -16.68 30.11
N VAL A 565 6.75 -15.83 29.49
CA VAL A 565 6.30 -14.74 28.62
C VAL A 565 6.95 -14.95 27.26
N TYR A 566 6.16 -15.31 26.26
CA TYR A 566 6.62 -15.57 24.90
C TYR A 566 6.36 -14.39 23.97
N ASP A 567 5.11 -13.98 23.86
CA ASP A 567 4.67 -12.99 22.87
C ASP A 567 3.71 -11.93 23.44
N THR A 568 3.69 -11.79 24.77
CA THR A 568 2.86 -10.79 25.46
C THR A 568 3.68 -9.55 25.83
N THR A 569 3.16 -8.40 25.55
CA THR A 569 3.74 -7.10 25.91
C THR A 569 2.69 -6.18 26.51
N LEU A 570 3.14 -5.13 27.21
CA LEU A 570 2.25 -4.07 27.71
C LEU A 570 1.78 -3.23 26.52
N ALA A 571 0.46 -3.03 26.43
CA ALA A 571 -0.10 -2.11 25.42
C ALA A 571 0.12 -0.65 25.81
N ASP A 572 0.28 0.20 24.81
CA ASP A 572 0.20 1.64 25.02
C ASP A 572 -1.24 2.01 25.45
N PHE A 573 -1.35 2.69 26.59
CA PHE A 573 -2.64 3.08 27.12
C PHE A 573 -3.28 4.16 26.23
N SER A 574 -4.40 3.84 25.63
CA SER A 574 -5.13 4.69 24.68
C SER A 574 -6.64 4.53 24.88
N PHE A 575 -7.45 5.33 24.18
CA PHE A 575 -8.90 5.13 24.18
C PHE A 575 -9.32 3.73 23.74
N ALA A 576 -8.68 3.18 22.71
CA ALA A 576 -8.96 1.81 22.28
C ALA A 576 -8.64 0.81 23.40
N GLN A 577 -7.44 0.92 23.99
CA GLN A 577 -6.98 0.03 25.04
C GLN A 577 -7.79 0.13 26.34
N ALA A 578 -8.35 1.30 26.63
CA ALA A 578 -9.17 1.51 27.83
C ALA A 578 -10.49 0.72 27.83
N PHE A 579 -10.93 0.19 26.69
CA PHE A 579 -12.12 -0.64 26.50
C PHE A 579 -11.82 -2.10 26.17
N GLU A 580 -10.55 -2.53 26.29
CA GLU A 580 -10.14 -3.91 26.09
C GLU A 580 -10.21 -4.74 27.38
N GLU A 581 -10.36 -6.05 27.22
CA GLU A 581 -10.45 -7.00 28.35
C GLU A 581 -9.11 -7.29 29.03
N ASN A 582 -7.99 -6.95 28.37
CA ASN A 582 -6.66 -7.15 28.92
C ASN A 582 -5.77 -5.92 28.67
N THR A 583 -4.98 -5.53 29.63
CA THR A 583 -3.97 -4.47 29.53
C THR A 583 -2.78 -4.90 28.65
N TYR A 584 -2.56 -6.20 28.54
CA TYR A 584 -1.50 -6.78 27.75
C TYR A 584 -1.99 -7.16 26.35
N VAL A 585 -1.08 -7.06 25.36
CA VAL A 585 -1.34 -7.38 23.94
C VAL A 585 -0.31 -8.36 23.40
N GLY A 586 -0.56 -8.88 22.21
CA GLY A 586 0.24 -9.90 21.54
C GLY A 586 -0.31 -11.29 21.84
N GLY A 587 0.15 -11.92 22.92
CA GLY A 587 -0.37 -13.19 23.41
C GLY A 587 -1.15 -13.06 24.71
N TRP A 588 -1.51 -14.19 25.28
CA TRP A 588 -2.23 -14.29 26.56
C TRP A 588 -1.33 -14.85 27.70
N ASP A 589 -0.02 -14.58 27.66
CA ASP A 589 0.88 -15.06 28.73
C ASP A 589 0.59 -14.37 30.05
N ARG A 590 0.12 -13.13 29.98
CA ARG A 590 -0.38 -12.38 31.14
C ARG A 590 -1.81 -11.92 30.88
N ILE A 591 -2.69 -12.17 31.84
CA ILE A 591 -4.04 -11.63 31.91
C ILE A 591 -4.10 -10.81 33.20
N ALA A 592 -4.21 -9.49 33.06
CA ALA A 592 -4.29 -8.60 34.19
C ALA A 592 -5.55 -8.90 35.03
N ASN A 593 -5.40 -8.96 36.35
CA ASN A 593 -6.58 -8.92 37.21
C ASN A 593 -7.21 -7.54 37.11
N ALA A 594 -8.51 -7.50 37.00
CA ALA A 594 -9.28 -6.29 36.83
C ALA A 594 -10.56 -6.31 37.65
N ASN A 595 -10.83 -5.19 38.30
CA ASN A 595 -12.11 -4.78 38.80
C ASN A 595 -12.17 -3.27 38.54
N GLN A 596 -12.68 -2.90 37.38
CA GLN A 596 -12.52 -1.53 36.91
C GLN A 596 -13.70 -1.05 36.09
N LEU A 597 -13.88 0.26 36.09
CA LEU A 597 -14.86 0.97 35.27
C LEU A 597 -14.13 1.99 34.40
N THR A 598 -14.25 1.85 33.09
CA THR A 598 -13.85 2.89 32.14
C THR A 598 -15.04 3.80 31.89
N ALA A 599 -14.87 5.10 32.13
CA ALA A 599 -15.85 6.13 31.78
C ALA A 599 -15.24 7.05 30.72
N ALA A 600 -15.94 7.18 29.59
CA ALA A 600 -15.54 8.12 28.55
C ALA A 600 -16.75 8.86 27.99
N VAL A 601 -16.48 10.01 27.42
CA VAL A 601 -17.47 10.82 26.72
C VAL A 601 -16.84 11.28 25.40
N THR A 602 -17.56 11.08 24.30
CA THR A 602 -17.22 11.64 22.99
C THR A 602 -18.30 12.62 22.58
N THR A 603 -17.91 13.73 22.02
CA THR A 603 -18.84 14.69 21.40
C THR A 603 -18.37 14.99 19.99
N ARG A 604 -19.29 14.98 19.03
CA ARG A 604 -19.01 15.23 17.62
C ARG A 604 -19.90 16.34 17.09
N TRP A 605 -19.37 17.12 16.18
CA TRP A 605 -20.12 18.09 15.39
C TRP A 605 -20.07 17.67 13.93
N LEU A 606 -21.21 17.27 13.43
CA LEU A 606 -21.43 16.84 12.06
C LEU A 606 -22.04 17.99 11.27
N ASP A 607 -21.53 18.26 10.07
CA ASP A 607 -22.15 19.24 9.16
C ASP A 607 -23.56 18.78 8.82
N ALA A 608 -24.57 19.63 9.03
CA ALA A 608 -25.98 19.27 8.88
C ALA A 608 -26.36 18.87 7.46
N ASN A 609 -25.64 19.36 6.43
CA ASN A 609 -25.95 19.08 5.03
C ASN A 609 -25.23 17.84 4.50
N THR A 610 -23.98 17.62 4.92
CA THR A 610 -23.11 16.60 4.35
C THR A 610 -22.87 15.40 5.28
N GLY A 611 -23.18 15.54 6.58
CA GLY A 611 -22.82 14.56 7.59
C GLY A 611 -21.31 14.49 7.91
N PHE A 612 -20.49 15.37 7.31
CA PHE A 612 -19.06 15.40 7.53
C PHE A 612 -18.71 15.80 8.96
N GLU A 613 -17.85 15.01 9.63
CA GLU A 613 -17.40 15.33 10.99
C GLU A 613 -16.41 16.50 10.98
N ARG A 614 -16.85 17.63 11.57
CA ARG A 614 -16.06 18.86 11.67
C ARG A 614 -15.18 18.91 12.90
N LEU A 615 -15.69 18.37 13.99
CA LEU A 615 -14.98 18.32 15.26
C LEU A 615 -15.41 17.09 16.03
N SER A 616 -14.46 16.33 16.55
CA SER A 616 -14.68 15.34 17.58
C SER A 616 -13.76 15.61 18.77
N MET A 617 -14.27 15.38 19.96
CA MET A 617 -13.54 15.48 21.21
C MET A 617 -13.92 14.29 22.09
N SER A 618 -12.92 13.60 22.61
CA SER A 618 -13.09 12.48 23.52
C SER A 618 -12.28 12.71 24.79
N ALA A 619 -12.86 12.37 25.91
CA ALA A 619 -12.19 12.37 27.19
C ALA A 619 -12.58 11.11 27.98
N GLY A 620 -11.62 10.50 28.68
CA GLY A 620 -11.91 9.28 29.43
C GLY A 620 -10.87 8.94 30.47
N GLN A 621 -11.29 8.10 31.43
CA GLN A 621 -10.45 7.60 32.51
C GLN A 621 -10.95 6.25 32.98
N GLN A 622 -10.07 5.39 33.47
CA GLN A 622 -10.42 4.16 34.19
C GLN A 622 -10.36 4.40 35.70
N ILE A 623 -11.29 3.82 36.38
CA ILE A 623 -11.39 3.80 37.86
C ILE A 623 -11.16 2.34 38.27
N TYR A 624 -10.21 2.11 39.17
CA TYR A 624 -9.81 0.79 39.62
C TYR A 624 -10.36 0.55 41.05
N PHE A 625 -11.06 -0.57 41.22
CA PHE A 625 -11.63 -0.97 42.50
C PHE A 625 -10.77 -2.01 43.22
N GLU A 626 -9.68 -2.47 42.59
CA GLU A 626 -8.67 -3.32 43.21
C GLU A 626 -7.29 -3.07 42.57
N ASP A 627 -6.24 -3.38 43.33
CA ASP A 627 -4.86 -3.25 42.87
C ASP A 627 -4.58 -4.25 41.74
N GLN A 628 -3.86 -3.84 40.70
CA GLN A 628 -3.34 -4.75 39.69
C GLN A 628 -2.08 -5.41 40.20
N ARG A 629 -2.13 -6.71 40.38
CA ARG A 629 -1.04 -7.52 40.95
C ARG A 629 -0.32 -8.37 39.90
N VAL A 630 -0.97 -8.65 38.78
CA VAL A 630 -0.38 -9.37 37.66
C VAL A 630 0.45 -8.40 36.84
N THR A 631 1.74 -8.70 36.65
CA THR A 631 2.72 -7.85 35.96
C THR A 631 3.54 -8.66 34.96
N LEU A 632 4.14 -7.96 34.00
CA LEU A 632 5.26 -8.46 33.24
C LEU A 632 6.54 -8.46 34.09
N PRO A 633 7.57 -9.24 33.72
CA PRO A 633 8.87 -9.19 34.38
C PRO A 633 9.43 -7.77 34.38
N GLY A 634 9.82 -7.28 35.57
CA GLY A 634 10.36 -5.93 35.74
C GLY A 634 9.31 -4.82 35.85
N GLU A 635 8.04 -5.09 35.63
CA GLU A 635 6.96 -4.13 35.83
C GLU A 635 6.54 -4.07 37.30
N THR A 636 6.26 -2.86 37.80
CA THR A 636 5.77 -2.66 39.17
C THR A 636 4.26 -2.82 39.22
N PRO A 637 3.72 -3.52 40.25
CA PRO A 637 2.27 -3.59 40.49
C PRO A 637 1.67 -2.20 40.67
N ARG A 638 0.49 -1.99 40.07
CA ARG A 638 -0.22 -0.71 40.16
C ARG A 638 -1.19 -0.74 41.33
N SER A 639 -1.06 0.26 42.20
CA SER A 639 -1.96 0.50 43.35
C SER A 639 -2.77 1.75 43.20
N ASN A 640 -2.66 2.49 42.11
CA ASN A 640 -3.40 3.70 41.86
C ASN A 640 -4.91 3.42 41.68
N VAL A 641 -5.77 4.28 42.22
CA VAL A 641 -7.24 4.14 42.10
C VAL A 641 -7.76 4.57 40.71
N ARG A 642 -6.98 5.32 39.95
CA ARG A 642 -7.36 5.84 38.62
C ARG A 642 -6.23 5.68 37.64
N SER A 643 -6.57 5.53 36.37
CA SER A 643 -5.61 5.61 35.28
C SER A 643 -5.19 7.04 35.00
N ASN A 644 -4.24 7.19 34.11
CA ASN A 644 -4.01 8.45 33.45
C ASN A 644 -5.28 8.92 32.73
N PHE A 645 -5.46 10.24 32.69
CA PHE A 645 -6.59 10.86 32.01
C PHE A 645 -6.27 10.96 30.51
N LEU A 646 -7.18 10.48 29.68
CA LEU A 646 -7.05 10.49 28.23
C LEU A 646 -7.85 11.62 27.63
N VAL A 647 -7.24 12.34 26.68
CA VAL A 647 -7.91 13.33 25.84
C VAL A 647 -7.51 13.12 24.39
N GLU A 648 -8.49 13.25 23.49
CA GLU A 648 -8.28 13.21 22.06
C GLU A 648 -9.24 14.16 21.38
N SER A 649 -8.79 14.90 20.39
CA SER A 649 -9.59 15.78 19.58
C SER A 649 -9.12 15.78 18.14
N SER A 650 -10.05 15.71 17.21
CA SER A 650 -9.84 15.87 15.78
C SER A 650 -10.75 16.96 15.25
N ALA A 651 -10.21 17.95 14.58
CA ALA A 651 -10.93 19.12 14.11
C ALA A 651 -10.62 19.43 12.63
N ALA A 652 -11.63 19.50 11.79
CA ALA A 652 -11.59 20.16 10.50
C ALA A 652 -12.08 21.61 10.67
N LEU A 653 -11.18 22.47 11.19
CA LEU A 653 -11.51 23.85 11.54
C LEU A 653 -12.04 24.64 10.36
N THR A 654 -11.46 24.36 9.19
CA THR A 654 -11.95 24.80 7.88
C THR A 654 -11.83 23.64 6.90
N ASP A 655 -12.32 23.81 5.67
CA ASP A 655 -12.15 22.81 4.61
C ASP A 655 -10.65 22.60 4.23
N THR A 656 -9.78 23.50 4.69
CA THR A 656 -8.34 23.51 4.37
C THR A 656 -7.44 23.34 5.58
N LEU A 657 -7.98 23.43 6.81
CA LEU A 657 -7.20 23.39 8.04
C LEU A 657 -7.72 22.27 8.94
N THR A 658 -6.89 21.28 9.22
CA THR A 658 -7.16 20.19 10.14
C THR A 658 -6.19 20.20 11.30
N ALA A 659 -6.68 19.86 12.49
CA ALA A 659 -5.86 19.73 13.69
C ALA A 659 -6.24 18.45 14.44
N THR A 660 -5.23 17.76 14.99
CA THR A 660 -5.43 16.61 15.87
C THR A 660 -4.60 16.84 17.13
N VAL A 661 -5.23 16.62 18.27
CA VAL A 661 -4.61 16.72 19.60
C VAL A 661 -4.89 15.43 20.33
N GLY A 662 -3.87 14.81 20.90
CA GLY A 662 -4.00 13.66 21.78
C GLY A 662 -3.10 13.81 22.99
N GLY A 663 -3.52 13.28 24.13
CA GLY A 663 -2.70 13.35 25.32
C GLY A 663 -3.13 12.41 26.44
N GLN A 664 -2.14 12.05 27.24
CA GLN A 664 -2.27 11.20 28.41
C GLN A 664 -1.63 11.92 29.59
N TYR A 665 -2.44 12.30 30.55
CA TYR A 665 -2.03 13.03 31.74
C TYR A 665 -2.11 12.15 32.98
N ASP A 666 -1.02 12.09 33.74
CA ASP A 666 -0.93 11.38 35.01
C ASP A 666 -1.30 12.31 36.16
N PRO A 667 -2.48 12.07 36.78
CA PRO A 667 -2.95 12.93 37.88
C PRO A 667 -2.24 12.72 39.22
N TYR A 668 -1.43 11.65 39.35
CA TYR A 668 -0.70 11.36 40.58
C TYR A 668 0.68 12.02 40.61
N ASN A 669 1.32 12.08 39.46
CA ASN A 669 2.66 12.66 39.32
C ASN A 669 2.63 14.05 38.69
N ASP A 670 1.45 14.59 38.41
CA ASP A 670 1.21 15.91 37.84
C ASP A 670 2.01 16.17 36.57
N ASN A 671 1.97 15.20 35.61
CA ASN A 671 2.73 15.32 34.40
C ASN A 671 2.06 14.61 33.21
N TRP A 672 2.44 15.06 32.01
CA TRP A 672 2.06 14.40 30.77
C TRP A 672 2.94 13.18 30.53
N GLN A 673 2.33 12.03 30.21
CA GLN A 673 3.03 10.81 29.84
C GLN A 673 3.22 10.74 28.32
N GLN A 674 2.18 11.16 27.58
CA GLN A 674 2.19 11.22 26.13
C GLN A 674 1.47 12.49 25.66
N GLY A 675 1.90 13.01 24.51
CA GLY A 675 1.26 14.14 23.86
C GLY A 675 1.49 14.09 22.35
N LEU A 676 0.44 14.34 21.60
CA LEU A 676 0.44 14.48 20.16
C LEU A 676 -0.29 15.76 19.78
N LEU A 677 0.37 16.59 18.99
CA LEU A 677 -0.26 17.71 18.31
C LEU A 677 0.09 17.61 16.82
N SER A 678 -0.89 17.64 15.96
CA SER A 678 -0.67 17.67 14.52
C SER A 678 -1.61 18.70 13.88
N VAL A 679 -1.05 19.60 13.11
CA VAL A 679 -1.81 20.63 12.38
C VAL A 679 -1.40 20.53 10.91
N ARG A 680 -2.38 20.47 10.02
CA ARG A 680 -2.18 20.48 8.58
C ARG A 680 -3.04 21.56 7.94
N TRP A 681 -2.39 22.39 7.13
CA TRP A 681 -3.02 23.44 6.36
C TRP A 681 -2.78 23.21 4.86
N ALA A 682 -3.87 23.06 4.09
CA ALA A 682 -3.86 22.78 2.67
C ALA A 682 -4.83 23.74 1.93
N PRO A 683 -4.46 25.04 1.78
CA PRO A 683 -5.37 26.08 1.31
C PRO A 683 -5.82 25.93 -0.15
N GLN A 684 -5.02 25.28 -0.96
CA GLN A 684 -5.30 25.03 -2.37
C GLN A 684 -4.61 23.74 -2.85
N ARG A 685 -4.91 23.32 -4.07
CA ARG A 685 -4.26 22.18 -4.71
C ARG A 685 -2.74 22.37 -4.74
N LEU A 686 -1.97 21.29 -4.54
CA LEU A 686 -0.49 21.28 -4.50
C LEU A 686 0.11 22.14 -3.38
N THR A 687 -0.67 22.42 -2.36
CA THR A 687 -0.21 23.18 -1.20
C THR A 687 -0.55 22.40 0.06
N SER A 688 0.44 22.10 0.86
CA SER A 688 0.26 21.49 2.17
C SER A 688 1.39 21.94 3.09
N VAL A 689 1.05 22.34 4.30
CA VAL A 689 2.01 22.56 5.39
C VAL A 689 1.51 21.77 6.58
N SER A 690 2.34 20.95 7.17
CA SER A 690 2.02 20.19 8.36
C SER A 690 3.09 20.37 9.42
N VAL A 691 2.65 20.59 10.64
CA VAL A 691 3.49 20.64 11.83
C VAL A 691 2.97 19.60 12.79
N SER A 692 3.84 18.73 13.28
CA SER A 692 3.47 17.78 14.33
C SER A 692 4.51 17.81 15.46
N TYR A 693 4.00 17.68 16.67
CA TYR A 693 4.78 17.52 17.87
C TYR A 693 4.36 16.23 18.55
N ARG A 694 5.33 15.38 18.87
CA ARG A 694 5.11 14.12 19.58
C ARG A 694 5.99 14.09 20.81
N TYR A 695 5.35 13.82 21.91
CA TYR A 695 5.98 13.68 23.21
C TYR A 695 5.61 12.32 23.82
N GLN A 696 6.59 11.60 24.30
CA GLN A 696 6.45 10.41 25.13
C GLN A 696 7.50 10.50 26.21
N ARG A 697 7.09 10.37 27.45
CA ARG A 697 7.99 10.41 28.59
C ARG A 697 8.88 9.16 28.62
N ASP A 698 10.10 9.32 29.13
CA ASP A 698 10.96 8.19 29.42
C ASP A 698 10.29 7.25 30.43
N PRO A 699 10.30 5.92 30.20
CA PRO A 699 9.80 4.98 31.17
C PRO A 699 10.58 5.11 32.49
N PRO A 700 9.95 4.83 33.65
CA PRO A 700 10.62 4.91 34.92
C PRO A 700 11.83 3.97 34.94
N THR A 701 12.97 4.47 35.42
CA THR A 701 14.21 3.71 35.55
C THR A 701 14.05 2.58 36.57
N LEU A 702 14.22 1.34 36.12
CA LEU A 702 14.25 0.21 37.05
C LEU A 702 15.54 0.18 37.85
N SER A 703 15.45 -0.10 39.14
CA SER A 703 16.50 0.01 40.15
C SER A 703 17.74 -0.92 39.97
N ASN A 704 17.68 -1.85 39.04
CA ASN A 704 18.73 -2.86 38.83
C ASN A 704 19.47 -2.60 37.51
N GLY A 705 20.45 -1.74 37.52
CA GLY A 705 21.35 -1.20 36.50
C GLY A 705 21.54 -1.88 35.12
N VAL A 706 21.16 -3.15 34.96
CA VAL A 706 21.33 -3.91 33.70
C VAL A 706 20.14 -3.80 32.79
N GLN A 707 18.94 -3.59 33.29
CA GLN A 707 17.72 -3.45 32.46
C GLN A 707 17.41 -2.03 31.97
N GLN A 708 18.07 -1.02 32.56
CA GLN A 708 17.88 0.39 32.21
C GLN A 708 18.36 0.71 30.79
N GLN A 709 19.24 -0.08 30.25
CA GLN A 709 19.93 0.16 28.99
C GLN A 709 19.08 -0.20 27.76
N TYR A 710 18.01 -1.00 27.91
CA TYR A 710 17.24 -1.59 26.82
C TYR A 710 15.74 -1.26 26.85
N LEU A 711 15.32 -0.38 27.75
CA LEU A 711 13.94 0.12 27.75
C LEU A 711 13.76 1.11 26.57
N PRO A 712 12.60 1.08 25.91
CA PRO A 712 12.31 2.08 24.89
C PRO A 712 12.46 3.48 25.51
N GLN A 713 13.29 4.31 24.91
CA GLN A 713 13.50 5.67 25.35
C GLN A 713 12.25 6.51 25.05
N GLY A 714 12.02 7.54 25.84
CA GLY A 714 11.00 8.53 25.59
C GLY A 714 11.23 9.23 24.24
N GLN A 715 10.19 9.82 23.74
CA GLN A 715 10.25 10.54 22.46
C GLN A 715 9.85 12.01 22.66
N ASN A 716 10.65 12.91 22.13
CA ASN A 716 10.31 14.33 22.09
C ASN A 716 10.73 14.88 20.74
N GLN A 717 9.79 15.00 19.81
CA GLN A 717 10.08 15.27 18.41
C GLN A 717 9.12 16.29 17.83
N VAL A 718 9.69 17.23 17.08
CA VAL A 718 8.97 18.16 16.20
C VAL A 718 9.20 17.74 14.75
N SER A 719 8.16 17.68 13.97
CA SER A 719 8.20 17.44 12.53
C SER A 719 7.52 18.58 11.79
N LEU A 720 8.20 19.12 10.80
CA LEU A 720 7.67 20.09 9.84
C LEU A 720 7.74 19.48 8.46
N ALA A 721 6.62 19.45 7.73
CA ALA A 721 6.62 19.02 6.34
C ALA A 721 5.78 19.97 5.49
N PHE A 722 6.20 20.18 4.25
CA PHE A 722 5.47 21.06 3.34
C PHE A 722 5.61 20.65 1.89
N GLN A 723 4.59 21.01 1.11
CA GLN A 723 4.61 21.18 -0.33
C GLN A 723 4.07 22.57 -0.63
N TRP A 724 4.81 23.40 -1.36
CA TRP A 724 4.45 24.80 -1.59
C TRP A 724 4.76 25.26 -3.02
N PRO A 725 3.82 25.86 -3.74
CA PRO A 725 4.06 26.48 -5.03
C PRO A 725 4.75 27.84 -4.87
N PHE A 726 6.02 27.95 -5.22
CA PHE A 726 6.72 29.23 -5.28
C PHE A 726 6.27 30.06 -6.48
N THR A 727 5.99 29.37 -7.58
CA THR A 727 5.43 29.94 -8.81
C THR A 727 4.43 28.94 -9.40
N LYS A 728 3.80 29.28 -10.53
CA LYS A 728 2.92 28.35 -11.27
C LYS A 728 3.65 27.06 -11.74
N ARG A 729 4.98 27.08 -11.79
CA ARG A 729 5.82 25.99 -12.33
C ARG A 729 6.75 25.37 -11.29
N TRP A 730 7.17 26.10 -10.27
CA TRP A 730 8.12 25.64 -9.25
C TRP A 730 7.38 25.34 -7.94
N PHE A 731 7.61 24.14 -7.44
CA PHE A 731 7.07 23.67 -6.18
C PHE A 731 8.24 23.24 -5.29
N GLY A 732 8.25 23.72 -4.08
CA GLY A 732 9.16 23.27 -3.04
C GLY A 732 8.52 22.16 -2.23
N VAL A 733 9.28 21.14 -1.89
CA VAL A 733 8.88 20.05 -1.00
C VAL A 733 9.93 19.90 0.10
N GLY A 734 9.48 19.64 1.31
CA GLY A 734 10.41 19.47 2.40
C GLY A 734 9.81 18.80 3.61
N ARG A 735 10.68 18.18 4.40
CA ARG A 735 10.40 17.64 5.73
C ARG A 735 11.64 17.74 6.59
N ILE A 736 11.45 18.07 7.84
CA ILE A 736 12.48 17.98 8.87
C ILE A 736 11.87 17.39 10.13
N ASP A 737 12.50 16.34 10.64
CA ASP A 737 12.18 15.72 11.91
C ASP A 737 13.32 16.06 12.88
N TYR A 738 13.00 16.80 13.93
CA TYR A 738 13.93 17.29 14.91
C TYR A 738 13.62 16.67 16.28
N SER A 739 14.58 15.91 16.83
CA SER A 739 14.50 15.38 18.18
C SER A 739 14.91 16.43 19.20
N LEU A 740 14.04 16.67 20.16
CA LEU A 740 14.32 17.50 21.35
C LEU A 740 14.83 16.63 22.52
N HIS A 741 14.77 15.30 22.35
CA HIS A 741 15.23 14.34 23.34
C HIS A 741 16.74 14.13 23.20
N ASN A 742 17.45 14.15 24.33
CA ASN A 742 18.89 13.89 24.43
C ASN A 742 19.14 12.64 25.28
N GLY A 743 18.46 11.53 24.95
CA GLY A 743 18.67 10.27 25.66
C GLY A 743 20.07 9.69 25.38
N PRO A 744 20.62 8.90 26.29
CA PRO A 744 21.87 8.20 26.05
C PRO A 744 21.71 7.14 24.97
N VAL A 745 22.67 7.03 24.07
CA VAL A 745 22.83 5.91 23.11
C VAL A 745 24.04 5.09 23.51
N ILE A 746 24.04 3.81 23.16
CA ILE A 746 25.20 2.94 23.38
C ILE A 746 26.18 3.17 22.24
N GLY A 747 27.37 3.64 22.54
CA GLY A 747 28.44 3.72 21.55
C GLY A 747 28.98 2.34 21.17
N SER A 748 29.71 2.29 20.06
CA SER A 748 30.33 1.05 19.55
C SER A 748 31.28 0.37 20.55
N ASP A 749 31.74 1.09 21.54
CA ASP A 749 32.56 0.62 22.67
C ASP A 749 31.74 0.09 23.85
N GLY A 750 30.41 0.09 23.75
CA GLY A 750 29.50 -0.34 24.82
C GLY A 750 29.25 0.71 25.90
N THR A 751 29.79 1.92 25.76
CA THR A 751 29.57 3.02 26.70
C THR A 751 28.34 3.82 26.37
N LEU A 752 27.66 4.38 27.38
CA LEU A 752 26.54 5.31 27.20
C LEU A 752 27.09 6.66 26.74
N GLN A 753 26.75 7.07 25.54
CA GLN A 753 27.09 8.37 24.97
C GLN A 753 25.81 9.22 24.83
N ALA A 754 25.96 10.54 24.98
CA ALA A 754 24.83 11.44 24.73
C ALA A 754 24.52 11.50 23.22
N ASP A 755 23.29 11.23 22.82
CA ASP A 755 22.88 11.43 21.44
C ASP A 755 22.91 12.92 21.10
N SER A 756 23.88 13.31 20.28
CA SER A 756 24.04 14.70 19.82
C SER A 756 23.21 15.00 18.57
N ARG A 757 22.57 14.01 17.98
CA ARG A 757 21.86 14.16 16.72
C ARG A 757 20.45 14.62 16.95
N ARG A 758 20.18 15.84 16.54
CA ARG A 758 18.88 16.47 16.67
C ARG A 758 18.01 16.30 15.43
N ILE A 759 18.61 16.15 14.24
CA ILE A 759 17.89 15.93 12.98
C ILE A 759 17.90 14.44 12.67
N THR A 760 16.76 13.77 12.85
CA THR A 760 16.59 12.33 12.56
C THR A 760 16.32 12.09 11.09
N GLN A 761 15.60 13.01 10.43
CA GLN A 761 15.35 12.98 9.00
C GLN A 761 15.25 14.40 8.45
N ALA A 762 15.81 14.63 7.27
CA ALA A 762 15.60 15.85 6.50
C ALA A 762 15.37 15.49 5.03
N ILE A 763 14.36 16.09 4.43
CA ILE A 763 14.06 16.02 3.00
C ILE A 763 13.93 17.45 2.51
N ALA A 764 14.60 17.77 1.40
CA ALA A 764 14.46 19.04 0.71
C ALA A 764 14.42 18.76 -0.80
N GLY A 765 13.45 19.32 -1.50
CA GLY A 765 13.33 19.08 -2.92
C GLY A 765 12.63 20.20 -3.67
N LEU A 766 12.88 20.18 -4.96
CA LEU A 766 12.25 21.07 -5.92
C LEU A 766 11.60 20.23 -7.03
N GLU A 767 10.37 20.56 -7.35
CA GLU A 767 9.64 20.01 -8.47
C GLU A 767 9.35 21.13 -9.46
N TYR A 768 9.59 20.87 -10.72
CA TYR A 768 9.34 21.80 -11.81
C TYR A 768 8.33 21.23 -12.79
N LYS A 769 7.22 21.91 -12.99
CA LYS A 769 6.24 21.59 -14.02
C LYS A 769 6.60 22.33 -15.29
N GLY A 770 7.05 21.58 -16.30
CA GLY A 770 7.35 22.12 -17.61
C GLY A 770 6.12 22.61 -18.36
N ASP A 771 6.34 23.44 -19.36
CA ASP A 771 5.27 24.02 -20.20
C ASP A 771 4.51 22.94 -20.98
N CYS A 772 5.21 21.91 -21.42
CA CYS A 772 4.69 20.91 -22.30
C CYS A 772 5.19 19.51 -21.88
N CYS A 773 4.32 18.73 -21.26
CA CYS A 773 4.45 17.28 -21.09
C CYS A 773 5.73 16.78 -20.38
N TRP A 774 6.25 17.53 -19.42
CA TRP A 774 7.34 17.03 -18.60
C TRP A 774 7.32 17.61 -17.18
N THR A 775 7.91 16.87 -16.27
CA THR A 775 8.11 17.29 -14.89
C THR A 775 9.52 16.90 -14.47
N GLY A 776 10.27 17.83 -13.92
CA GLY A 776 11.57 17.59 -13.31
C GLY A 776 11.46 17.58 -11.79
N ARG A 777 12.12 16.64 -11.13
CA ARG A 777 12.18 16.57 -9.66
C ARG A 777 13.61 16.35 -9.21
N MET A 778 14.01 17.09 -8.19
CA MET A 778 15.28 16.89 -7.50
C MET A 778 15.00 16.87 -6.01
N VAL A 779 15.34 15.77 -5.35
CA VAL A 779 15.08 15.58 -3.91
C VAL A 779 16.37 15.15 -3.23
N PHE A 780 16.75 15.89 -2.22
CA PHE A 780 17.82 15.59 -1.29
C PHE A 780 17.19 14.96 -0.04
N GLN A 781 17.73 13.86 0.42
CA GLN A 781 17.34 13.20 1.66
C GLN A 781 18.57 12.92 2.52
N ARG A 782 18.41 13.20 3.82
CA ARG A 782 19.35 12.81 4.86
C ARG A 782 18.57 12.12 5.97
N TYR A 783 19.04 10.97 6.44
CA TYR A 783 18.44 10.26 7.56
C TYR A 783 19.49 9.49 8.35
N ALA A 784 19.23 9.34 9.66
CA ALA A 784 20.06 8.52 10.53
C ALA A 784 19.80 7.04 10.22
N VAL A 785 20.86 6.25 10.11
CA VAL A 785 20.84 4.81 9.82
C VAL A 785 21.17 4.02 11.08
N ALA A 786 22.12 4.47 11.85
CA ALA A 786 22.52 3.92 13.14
C ALA A 786 22.93 5.07 14.07
N ALA A 787 23.36 4.77 15.29
CA ALA A 787 23.70 5.77 16.28
C ALA A 787 24.74 6.80 15.79
N ASP A 788 25.74 6.42 15.02
CA ASP A 788 26.80 7.30 14.53
C ASP A 788 26.75 7.52 13.01
N GLU A 789 25.79 6.90 12.31
CA GLU A 789 25.79 6.86 10.88
C GLU A 789 24.59 7.57 10.26
N VAL A 790 24.87 8.33 9.20
CA VAL A 790 23.89 9.08 8.44
C VAL A 790 24.00 8.68 6.97
N ASN A 791 22.89 8.37 6.35
CA ASN A 791 22.82 8.24 4.90
C ASN A 791 22.31 9.54 4.27
N THR A 792 23.00 9.97 3.22
CA THR A 792 22.62 11.11 2.40
C THR A 792 22.43 10.63 0.97
N ALA A 793 21.27 10.91 0.37
CA ALA A 793 20.94 10.53 -0.98
C ALA A 793 20.38 11.71 -1.78
N VAL A 794 20.66 11.73 -3.05
CA VAL A 794 20.08 12.67 -4.02
C VAL A 794 19.35 11.88 -5.08
N PHE A 795 18.08 12.19 -5.25
CA PHE A 795 17.20 11.63 -6.27
C PHE A 795 16.96 12.68 -7.33
N PHE A 796 17.07 12.26 -8.56
CA PHE A 796 16.75 13.08 -9.71
C PHE A 796 15.79 12.32 -10.62
N GLN A 797 14.70 12.96 -11.05
CA GLN A 797 13.72 12.39 -11.95
C GLN A 797 13.34 13.38 -13.04
N LEU A 798 13.37 12.93 -14.27
CA LEU A 798 12.78 13.61 -15.42
C LEU A 798 11.61 12.75 -15.92
N GLU A 799 10.37 13.18 -15.65
CA GLU A 799 9.17 12.54 -16.11
C GLU A 799 8.76 13.17 -17.44
N LEU A 800 8.63 12.31 -18.47
CA LEU A 800 8.18 12.67 -19.82
C LEU A 800 6.78 12.09 -20.02
N THR A 801 5.77 12.94 -20.05
CA THR A 801 4.37 12.51 -20.14
C THR A 801 4.14 11.70 -21.41
N GLY A 802 3.57 10.51 -21.29
CA GLY A 802 3.34 9.58 -22.40
C GLY A 802 4.50 8.66 -22.73
N LEU A 803 5.70 8.87 -22.17
CA LEU A 803 6.86 7.98 -22.34
C LEU A 803 7.23 7.26 -21.04
N GLY A 804 7.34 7.99 -19.93
CA GLY A 804 7.78 7.46 -18.65
C GLY A 804 8.71 8.40 -17.90
N ALA A 805 9.44 7.88 -16.90
CA ALA A 805 10.33 8.66 -16.07
C ALA A 805 11.76 8.11 -16.15
N LEU A 806 12.72 9.02 -16.35
CA LEU A 806 14.16 8.79 -16.28
C LEU A 806 14.67 9.18 -14.88
N GLY A 807 15.51 8.35 -14.27
CA GLY A 807 16.06 8.56 -12.94
C GLY A 807 15.22 7.91 -11.84
N THR A 808 15.67 8.08 -10.60
CA THR A 808 15.04 7.46 -9.42
C THR A 808 13.72 8.15 -9.08
N ASP A 809 12.66 7.38 -8.83
CA ASP A 809 11.33 7.92 -8.50
C ASP A 809 11.24 8.37 -7.03
N PRO A 810 11.23 9.68 -6.73
CA PRO A 810 11.08 10.19 -5.37
C PRO A 810 9.61 10.26 -4.91
N MET A 811 8.63 9.97 -5.77
CA MET A 811 7.21 10.13 -5.48
C MET A 811 6.75 9.28 -4.29
N LYS A 812 7.23 8.04 -4.22
CA LYS A 812 6.93 7.14 -3.09
C LYS A 812 7.48 7.69 -1.78
N LEU A 813 8.68 8.27 -1.80
CA LEU A 813 9.27 8.92 -0.65
C LEU A 813 8.45 10.15 -0.24
N LEU A 814 8.14 11.05 -1.19
CA LEU A 814 7.42 12.29 -0.92
C LEU A 814 6.01 12.04 -0.40
N SER A 815 5.26 11.11 -1.03
CA SER A 815 3.89 10.77 -0.63
C SER A 815 3.81 10.16 0.77
N ARG A 816 4.82 9.39 1.19
CA ARG A 816 4.90 8.81 2.54
C ARG A 816 5.39 9.82 3.59
N SER A 817 6.28 10.74 3.18
CA SER A 817 6.96 11.64 4.11
C SER A 817 6.23 12.96 4.31
N ILE A 818 5.45 13.44 3.34
CA ILE A 818 4.78 14.74 3.40
C ILE A 818 3.26 14.52 3.47
N PRO A 819 2.64 14.76 4.63
CA PRO A 819 1.19 14.62 4.77
C PRO A 819 0.43 15.56 3.81
N GLY A 820 -0.44 14.97 2.98
CA GLY A 820 -1.20 15.72 1.99
C GLY A 820 -0.44 16.09 0.72
N TYR A 821 0.73 15.49 0.47
CA TYR A 821 1.44 15.62 -0.80
C TYR A 821 0.57 15.22 -1.98
N GLN A 822 0.60 16.03 -3.02
CA GLN A 822 -0.10 15.79 -4.28
C GLN A 822 0.90 15.80 -5.43
N SER A 823 0.77 14.83 -6.36
CA SER A 823 1.59 14.83 -7.56
C SER A 823 1.33 16.07 -8.41
N VAL A 824 2.41 16.73 -8.83
CA VAL A 824 2.36 17.88 -9.74
C VAL A 824 1.77 17.47 -11.10
N ASN A 825 2.00 16.23 -11.50
CA ASN A 825 1.48 15.65 -12.73
C ASN A 825 0.73 14.35 -12.41
N PRO A 826 -0.55 14.41 -12.01
CA PRO A 826 -1.32 13.21 -11.75
C PRO A 826 -1.51 12.41 -13.04
N PRO A 827 -1.57 11.07 -12.97
CA PRO A 827 -1.88 10.26 -14.15
C PRO A 827 -3.23 10.71 -14.75
N PRO A 828 -3.38 10.66 -16.09
CA PRO A 828 -4.63 11.04 -16.72
C PRO A 828 -5.79 10.19 -16.20
N VAL A 829 -6.90 10.85 -15.89
CA VAL A 829 -8.12 10.16 -15.45
C VAL A 829 -8.63 9.30 -16.60
N PRO A 830 -8.84 7.98 -16.42
CA PRO A 830 -9.44 7.16 -17.46
C PRO A 830 -10.84 7.69 -17.78
N GLY A 831 -11.09 8.12 -19.01
CA GLY A 831 -12.43 8.56 -19.45
C GLY A 831 -12.51 9.82 -20.30
N THR A 832 -11.43 10.61 -20.41
CA THR A 832 -11.43 11.84 -21.21
C THR A 832 -11.17 11.64 -22.71
N THR A 833 -11.11 10.38 -23.17
CA THR A 833 -10.81 10.05 -24.57
C THR A 833 -11.97 10.34 -25.52
N PHE A 834 -13.19 10.52 -25.01
CA PHE A 834 -14.38 10.77 -25.85
C PHE A 834 -14.61 12.23 -26.23
N GLU A 835 -14.04 13.19 -25.52
CA GLU A 835 -14.21 14.62 -25.81
C GLU A 835 -13.40 15.13 -27.01
N ARG A 836 -12.64 14.27 -27.68
CA ARG A 836 -11.71 14.67 -28.76
C ARG A 836 -12.19 14.32 -30.17
N TYR A 837 -13.41 13.83 -30.31
CA TYR A 837 -13.96 13.41 -31.60
C TYR A 837 -14.90 14.44 -32.25
N GLU A 838 -15.08 15.63 -31.63
CA GLU A 838 -15.86 16.74 -32.21
C GLU A 838 -15.02 17.59 -33.15
#